data_63824af8830645fd5162fd11a9b2f56e
#
_entry.id   63824af8830645fd5162fd11a9b2f56e
#
_cell.length_a   1.000
_cell.length_b   1.000
_cell.length_c   1.000
_cell.angle_alpha   90.00
_cell.angle_beta   90.00
_cell.angle_gamma   90.00
#
_symmetry.space_group_name_H-M   'P 1'
#
loop_
_entity.id
_entity.type
_entity.pdbx_description
1 polymer ?
#
loop_
_entity_poly.entity_id
_entity_poly.type
_entity_poly.pdbx_seq_one_letter_code
_entity_poly.pdbx_strand_id
1 'polypeptide(L)'
;MKYFYFLLIYLCIVQNIFPRAAGISGKVTDQNLIPLAGVNIIVDGSNVGTVTDDEGNYNISGIKPGEYEISFSYIGYKGEVRKVSVKDINITIDVILHEEAVESGQVIVTAGKYEQRINELPVSASVMPAEVLSRKNFINLEDAMRYLPGVNMTDDQMSIRGSSGYGRGAGTRVLLAIDGLPFYTGDTGEIIWESIPVTDIERIEVIKGASSSLYGSGAIGGVINIITKKISDKPRTYIKTLFGGYDRPKYDEWDWSGENRLFNGQVISHSNNISGFNFTASLTRLEDEGYKQSSFYHRYLGYFKGNYNFSSTSSLNVIFNSMNQWNGNFIYWKDSKNALVPPDADQGQRIRSWRYMAGADYKNIINNDLVINFKAGYYRTHWEDQTTSANTSTVNLYRGEVQTTLSLNSSAVLVSGIEASYSDVNSNLFGKPGAAAFGIYSQADIRLPFPLLVTAGLRFDYNKLDSLEAFSDFSPKLGLNYSLSENIILRGSVGAGFRAPSLAEAFTSTVSSGITVKPNPELKPESSISVEAGVKWMMSDNLSLDGALFQNEYYDYIEPGVDYDGKIIFKNVVRARIQGYEISTLINLFHGFDINLNYTYLRARDIEKERALKYRPRHIFSSGINYKFLSFDIGADFRYWSKVEEIDDELITLGLVPDGEVRDEVLVLDLTTGYGFSLANVPVRLSLTANNVLNYYYVELIGNVAPIRNVSLSAEFVF
;
A
#
# COMPACT_ATOMS: atom_id res chain seq x y z
N MET A 1 -35.59 -26.22 13.88
CA MET A 1 -36.40 -25.55 12.83
C MET A 1 -37.44 -24.54 13.37
N LYS A 2 -38.17 -24.79 14.44
CA LYS A 2 -39.21 -23.86 14.96
C LYS A 2 -38.62 -22.50 15.48
N TYR A 3 -37.42 -22.49 16.03
CA TYR A 3 -36.82 -21.23 16.53
C TYR A 3 -36.16 -20.37 15.43
N PHE A 4 -35.85 -20.95 14.27
CA PHE A 4 -35.30 -20.26 13.14
C PHE A 4 -36.35 -19.36 12.42
N TYR A 5 -37.60 -19.80 12.38
CA TYR A 5 -38.71 -19.01 11.84
C TYR A 5 -39.12 -17.86 12.76
N PHE A 6 -38.99 -18.01 14.08
CA PHE A 6 -39.25 -16.93 15.03
C PHE A 6 -38.21 -15.81 14.93
N LEU A 7 -36.93 -16.16 14.67
CA LEU A 7 -35.85 -15.19 14.46
C LEU A 7 -36.05 -14.41 13.15
N LEU A 8 -36.47 -15.08 12.09
CA LEU A 8 -36.78 -14.45 10.79
C LEU A 8 -38.01 -13.53 10.87
N ILE A 9 -39.06 -13.91 11.59
CA ILE A 9 -40.25 -13.09 11.78
C ILE A 9 -39.96 -11.87 12.68
N TYR A 10 -39.09 -12.01 13.69
CA TYR A 10 -38.65 -10.89 14.52
C TYR A 10 -37.79 -9.89 13.72
N LEU A 11 -36.93 -10.37 12.80
CA LEU A 11 -36.19 -9.52 11.86
C LEU A 11 -37.10 -8.76 10.88
N CYS A 12 -38.20 -9.35 10.44
CA CYS A 12 -39.15 -8.70 9.51
C CYS A 12 -40.07 -7.67 10.18
N ILE A 13 -40.31 -7.76 11.48
CA ILE A 13 -41.22 -6.85 12.21
C ILE A 13 -40.50 -5.56 12.65
N VAL A 14 -39.19 -5.57 12.78
CA VAL A 14 -38.40 -4.38 13.19
C VAL A 14 -38.20 -3.36 12.05
N GLN A 15 -38.55 -3.72 10.80
CA GLN A 15 -38.29 -2.86 9.63
C GLN A 15 -39.28 -1.71 9.41
N ASN A 16 -40.32 -1.53 10.25
CA ASN A 16 -41.42 -0.57 9.93
C ASN A 16 -41.63 0.59 10.92
N ILE A 17 -40.64 0.91 11.79
CA ILE A 17 -40.80 2.01 12.78
C ILE A 17 -39.59 2.98 12.76
N PHE A 18 -39.06 3.33 11.61
CA PHE A 18 -38.08 4.42 11.52
C PHE A 18 -38.61 5.58 10.70
N PRO A 19 -38.46 6.84 11.18
CA PRO A 19 -38.80 8.02 10.39
C PRO A 19 -38.00 8.02 9.09
N ARG A 20 -38.61 8.45 7.99
CA ARG A 20 -37.91 8.65 6.70
C ARG A 20 -36.74 9.59 6.93
N ALA A 21 -35.56 9.09 6.77
CA ALA A 21 -34.35 9.90 6.81
C ALA A 21 -34.31 10.79 5.56
N ALA A 22 -34.01 12.06 5.73
CA ALA A 22 -33.78 12.99 4.63
C ALA A 22 -32.48 12.66 3.91
N GLY A 23 -32.40 13.00 2.62
CA GLY A 23 -31.21 12.85 1.80
C GLY A 23 -30.67 14.21 1.34
N ILE A 24 -29.37 14.28 1.11
CA ILE A 24 -28.71 15.41 0.45
C ILE A 24 -28.10 14.88 -0.84
N SER A 25 -28.47 15.49 -1.96
CA SER A 25 -27.95 15.13 -3.29
C SER A 25 -27.49 16.39 -4.01
N GLY A 26 -26.75 16.24 -5.09
CA GLY A 26 -26.32 17.36 -5.92
C GLY A 26 -25.25 16.95 -6.90
N LYS A 27 -24.67 17.95 -7.55
CA LYS A 27 -23.61 17.79 -8.54
C LYS A 27 -22.40 18.64 -8.17
N VAL A 28 -21.21 18.09 -8.35
CA VAL A 28 -19.95 18.84 -8.18
C VAL A 28 -19.28 18.98 -9.54
N THR A 29 -18.92 20.22 -9.88
CA THR A 29 -18.22 20.56 -11.13
C THR A 29 -17.01 21.41 -10.83
N ASP A 30 -16.12 21.57 -11.81
CA ASP A 30 -15.08 22.59 -11.80
C ASP A 30 -15.63 23.98 -12.23
N GLN A 31 -14.77 24.98 -12.24
CA GLN A 31 -15.09 26.35 -12.69
C GLN A 31 -15.51 26.45 -14.17
N ASN A 32 -15.20 25.43 -14.98
CA ASN A 32 -15.58 25.32 -16.40
C ASN A 32 -16.86 24.47 -16.57
N LEU A 33 -17.55 24.13 -15.45
CA LEU A 33 -18.72 23.25 -15.40
C LEU A 33 -18.45 21.81 -15.86
N ILE A 34 -17.20 21.38 -15.84
CA ILE A 34 -16.81 19.99 -16.09
C ILE A 34 -17.10 19.17 -14.83
N PRO A 35 -17.86 18.05 -14.92
CA PRO A 35 -18.14 17.20 -13.77
C PRO A 35 -16.88 16.66 -13.13
N LEU A 36 -16.80 16.69 -11.81
CA LEU A 36 -15.68 16.14 -11.03
C LEU A 36 -16.10 14.81 -10.41
N ALA A 37 -15.52 13.73 -10.92
CA ALA A 37 -15.67 12.38 -10.37
C ALA A 37 -14.73 12.14 -9.22
N GLY A 38 -15.17 11.43 -8.15
CA GLY A 38 -14.30 11.09 -7.02
C GLY A 38 -14.13 12.21 -5.99
N VAL A 39 -14.93 13.27 -6.03
CA VAL A 39 -14.95 14.30 -4.97
C VAL A 39 -15.44 13.69 -3.67
N ASN A 40 -14.64 13.74 -2.62
CA ASN A 40 -15.04 13.32 -1.29
C ASN A 40 -15.98 14.33 -0.64
N ILE A 41 -17.10 13.84 -0.11
CA ILE A 41 -18.14 14.64 0.54
C ILE A 41 -18.39 14.06 1.92
N ILE A 42 -18.12 14.83 2.96
CA ILE A 42 -18.24 14.42 4.35
C ILE A 42 -19.22 15.34 5.07
N VAL A 43 -20.10 14.77 5.86
CA VAL A 43 -20.92 15.50 6.81
C VAL A 43 -20.13 15.64 8.10
N ASP A 44 -19.58 16.83 8.36
CA ASP A 44 -18.69 17.07 9.48
C ASP A 44 -19.37 16.76 10.82
N GLY A 45 -18.66 16.06 11.69
CA GLY A 45 -19.18 15.60 12.98
C GLY A 45 -20.08 14.36 12.90
N SER A 46 -20.15 13.68 11.72
CA SER A 46 -20.85 12.42 11.56
C SER A 46 -19.95 11.38 10.86
N ASN A 47 -20.36 10.10 10.91
CA ASN A 47 -19.71 9.02 10.14
C ASN A 47 -20.34 8.83 8.74
N VAL A 48 -21.02 9.86 8.22
CA VAL A 48 -21.72 9.80 6.95
C VAL A 48 -20.97 10.61 5.90
N GLY A 49 -20.62 9.98 4.80
CA GLY A 49 -19.97 10.60 3.65
C GLY A 49 -20.28 9.84 2.37
N THR A 50 -19.94 10.44 1.26
CA THR A 50 -20.07 9.86 -0.09
C THR A 50 -18.99 10.43 -0.99
N VAL A 51 -18.87 9.91 -2.20
CA VAL A 51 -18.04 10.48 -3.27
C VAL A 51 -18.91 10.68 -4.51
N THR A 52 -18.52 11.65 -5.37
CA THR A 52 -19.23 11.87 -6.63
C THR A 52 -18.98 10.73 -7.62
N ASP A 53 -19.98 10.47 -8.45
CA ASP A 53 -19.89 9.59 -9.62
C ASP A 53 -19.12 10.24 -10.79
N ASP A 54 -19.02 9.54 -11.93
CA ASP A 54 -18.31 10.03 -13.12
C ASP A 54 -18.95 11.27 -13.75
N GLU A 55 -20.21 11.55 -13.48
CA GLU A 55 -20.93 12.76 -13.89
C GLU A 55 -20.92 13.85 -12.81
N GLY A 56 -20.17 13.65 -11.74
CA GLY A 56 -20.07 14.57 -10.63
C GLY A 56 -21.26 14.56 -9.68
N ASN A 57 -22.22 13.64 -9.83
CA ASN A 57 -23.38 13.60 -8.93
C ASN A 57 -23.05 12.87 -7.64
N TYR A 58 -23.72 13.25 -6.56
CA TYR A 58 -23.60 12.59 -5.26
C TYR A 58 -24.96 12.46 -4.57
N ASN A 59 -25.05 11.49 -3.68
CA ASN A 59 -26.21 11.29 -2.82
C ASN A 59 -25.78 10.81 -1.44
N ILE A 60 -26.21 11.54 -0.42
CA ILE A 60 -26.02 11.20 0.99
C ILE A 60 -27.41 10.93 1.57
N SER A 61 -27.64 9.72 2.05
CA SER A 61 -28.90 9.30 2.64
C SER A 61 -28.74 8.97 4.12
N GLY A 62 -29.82 9.01 4.85
CA GLY A 62 -29.80 8.61 6.26
C GLY A 62 -29.46 9.74 7.24
N ILE A 63 -29.50 11.01 6.82
CA ILE A 63 -29.22 12.15 7.69
C ILE A 63 -30.47 12.53 8.48
N LYS A 64 -30.35 12.70 9.77
CA LYS A 64 -31.44 13.21 10.65
C LYS A 64 -31.63 14.71 10.42
N PRO A 65 -32.84 15.25 10.70
CA PRO A 65 -33.03 16.69 10.73
C PRO A 65 -32.06 17.37 11.71
N GLY A 66 -31.40 18.43 11.25
CA GLY A 66 -30.39 19.17 12.03
C GLY A 66 -29.59 20.14 11.17
N GLU A 67 -28.70 20.91 11.82
CA GLU A 67 -27.74 21.78 11.14
C GLU A 67 -26.42 21.00 10.97
N TYR A 68 -25.89 21.01 9.74
CA TYR A 68 -24.68 20.29 9.37
C TYR A 68 -23.74 21.18 8.58
N GLU A 69 -22.45 20.94 8.71
CA GLU A 69 -21.42 21.38 7.77
C GLU A 69 -21.06 20.22 6.87
N ILE A 70 -21.06 20.45 5.55
CA ILE A 70 -20.72 19.46 4.54
C ILE A 70 -19.45 19.92 3.86
N SER A 71 -18.40 19.13 3.97
CA SER A 71 -17.12 19.39 3.35
C SER A 71 -17.01 18.66 2.02
N PHE A 72 -16.66 19.39 0.97
CA PHE A 72 -16.36 18.86 -0.37
C PHE A 72 -14.87 18.99 -0.62
N SER A 73 -14.20 17.90 -0.94
CA SER A 73 -12.75 17.90 -1.16
C SER A 73 -12.36 17.02 -2.35
N TYR A 74 -11.47 17.56 -3.18
CA TYR A 74 -10.93 16.86 -4.33
C TYR A 74 -9.47 17.26 -4.54
N ILE A 75 -8.60 16.31 -4.92
CA ILE A 75 -7.17 16.60 -5.10
C ILE A 75 -6.99 17.56 -6.27
N GLY A 76 -6.29 18.67 -6.04
CA GLY A 76 -6.07 19.72 -7.04
C GLY A 76 -7.16 20.81 -7.06
N TYR A 77 -8.12 20.76 -6.15
CA TYR A 77 -9.19 21.75 -6.05
C TYR A 77 -9.30 22.31 -4.63
N LYS A 78 -9.70 23.58 -4.54
CA LYS A 78 -10.04 24.22 -3.26
C LYS A 78 -11.26 23.56 -2.69
N GLY A 79 -11.14 23.08 -1.46
CA GLY A 79 -12.28 22.50 -0.78
C GLY A 79 -13.30 23.54 -0.39
N GLU A 80 -14.53 23.11 -0.39
CA GLU A 80 -15.70 23.94 -0.10
C GLU A 80 -16.45 23.36 1.08
N VAL A 81 -16.90 24.22 1.99
CA VAL A 81 -17.74 23.84 3.12
C VAL A 81 -19.09 24.53 3.00
N ARG A 82 -20.17 23.76 3.10
CA ARG A 82 -21.54 24.26 3.06
C ARG A 82 -22.26 23.99 4.35
N LYS A 83 -22.85 25.03 4.94
CA LYS A 83 -23.77 24.88 6.08
C LYS A 83 -25.16 24.55 5.56
N VAL A 84 -25.75 23.49 6.07
CA VAL A 84 -27.02 22.95 5.58
C VAL A 84 -27.94 22.65 6.73
N SER A 85 -29.17 23.16 6.64
CA SER A 85 -30.25 22.82 7.55
C SER A 85 -31.09 21.71 6.95
N VAL A 86 -30.88 20.48 7.42
CA VAL A 86 -31.64 19.30 6.97
C VAL A 86 -32.96 19.26 7.73
N LYS A 87 -34.08 19.28 6.98
CA LYS A 87 -35.43 19.07 7.47
C LYS A 87 -35.93 17.73 6.89
N ASP A 88 -37.15 17.36 7.12
CA ASP A 88 -37.76 16.09 6.61
C ASP A 88 -37.92 15.99 5.08
N ILE A 89 -37.08 16.70 4.32
CA ILE A 89 -37.17 16.81 2.84
C ILE A 89 -35.74 16.59 2.27
N ASN A 90 -35.66 15.94 1.10
CA ASN A 90 -34.44 15.87 0.34
C ASN A 90 -33.97 17.26 -0.11
N ILE A 91 -32.70 17.55 0.06
CA ILE A 91 -32.05 18.82 -0.30
C ILE A 91 -31.11 18.57 -1.47
N THR A 92 -31.14 19.45 -2.47
CA THR A 92 -30.16 19.42 -3.57
C THR A 92 -29.16 20.57 -3.40
N ILE A 93 -27.86 20.26 -3.44
CA ILE A 93 -26.76 21.23 -3.29
C ILE A 93 -25.75 20.97 -4.39
N ASP A 94 -25.72 21.84 -5.38
CA ASP A 94 -24.69 21.83 -6.40
C ASP A 94 -23.49 22.65 -5.94
N VAL A 95 -22.27 22.17 -6.19
CA VAL A 95 -21.03 22.78 -5.73
C VAL A 95 -20.08 22.93 -6.92
N ILE A 96 -19.47 24.12 -7.03
CA ILE A 96 -18.39 24.37 -7.96
C ILE A 96 -17.10 24.42 -7.16
N LEU A 97 -16.17 23.52 -7.46
CA LEU A 97 -14.83 23.55 -6.91
C LEU A 97 -13.92 24.33 -7.86
N HIS A 98 -13.12 25.21 -7.29
CA HIS A 98 -12.10 25.95 -8.03
C HIS A 98 -10.79 25.19 -8.02
N GLU A 99 -10.14 25.09 -9.19
CA GLU A 99 -8.77 24.56 -9.24
C GLU A 99 -7.88 25.41 -8.34
N GLU A 100 -7.25 24.76 -7.39
CA GLU A 100 -6.28 25.37 -6.50
C GLU A 100 -5.07 24.46 -6.43
N ALA A 101 -3.89 25.04 -6.49
CA ALA A 101 -2.67 24.31 -6.27
C ALA A 101 -2.73 23.65 -4.89
N VAL A 102 -2.84 22.35 -4.90
CA VAL A 102 -3.07 21.41 -3.80
C VAL A 102 -3.02 22.03 -2.40
N GLU A 103 -4.16 22.38 -1.83
CA GLU A 103 -4.29 22.41 -0.36
C GLU A 103 -4.14 20.96 0.15
N SER A 104 -2.92 20.59 0.53
CA SER A 104 -2.63 19.25 1.05
C SER A 104 -3.42 18.91 2.34
N GLY A 105 -4.21 19.84 2.86
CA GLY A 105 -5.04 19.69 4.05
C GLY A 105 -6.36 18.95 3.87
N GLN A 106 -6.79 18.76 2.63
CA GLN A 106 -8.11 18.19 2.32
C GLN A 106 -8.06 16.74 1.83
N VAL A 107 -6.88 16.16 1.67
CA VAL A 107 -6.75 14.76 1.32
C VAL A 107 -7.33 13.91 2.46
N ILE A 108 -8.36 13.11 2.14
CA ILE A 108 -8.95 12.17 3.07
C ILE A 108 -8.14 10.88 3.07
N VAL A 109 -7.86 10.36 4.25
CA VAL A 109 -7.13 9.11 4.46
C VAL A 109 -7.84 8.22 5.48
N THR A 110 -7.56 6.94 5.44
CA THR A 110 -8.16 5.94 6.33
C THR A 110 -7.17 5.42 7.40
N ALA A 111 -6.18 6.25 7.73
CA ALA A 111 -5.13 5.93 8.70
C ALA A 111 -5.64 5.50 10.08
N GLY A 112 -6.76 6.07 10.52
CA GLY A 112 -7.46 5.75 11.75
C GLY A 112 -8.49 4.64 11.64
N LYS A 113 -8.53 3.87 10.53
CA LYS A 113 -9.61 2.94 10.16
C LYS A 113 -10.98 3.63 9.97
N TYR A 114 -10.99 4.93 9.82
CA TYR A 114 -12.12 5.75 9.40
C TYR A 114 -11.59 6.93 8.57
N GLU A 115 -12.45 7.61 7.83
CA GLU A 115 -12.08 8.74 6.97
C GLU A 115 -11.76 9.97 7.82
N GLN A 116 -10.56 10.54 7.65
CA GLN A 116 -10.09 11.75 8.33
C GLN A 116 -9.17 12.55 7.41
N ARG A 117 -9.01 13.84 7.70
CA ARG A 117 -8.13 14.71 6.92
C ARG A 117 -6.66 14.37 7.20
N ILE A 118 -5.81 14.34 6.18
CA ILE A 118 -4.38 14.06 6.34
C ILE A 118 -3.70 15.04 7.31
N ASN A 119 -4.16 16.28 7.36
CA ASN A 119 -3.66 17.31 8.26
C ASN A 119 -4.02 17.07 9.74
N GLU A 120 -4.94 16.18 10.04
CA GLU A 120 -5.35 15.82 11.40
C GLU A 120 -4.53 14.64 11.95
N LEU A 121 -3.73 13.98 11.10
CA LEU A 121 -2.92 12.85 11.54
C LEU A 121 -1.80 13.29 12.48
N PRO A 122 -1.61 12.61 13.61
CA PRO A 122 -0.48 12.88 14.51
C PRO A 122 0.83 12.24 14.05
N VAL A 123 0.83 11.58 12.90
CA VAL A 123 1.96 10.88 12.28
C VAL A 123 2.16 11.32 10.84
N SER A 124 3.34 11.12 10.31
CA SER A 124 3.60 11.36 8.89
C SER A 124 2.82 10.39 8.02
N ALA A 125 2.16 10.92 7.00
CA ALA A 125 1.49 10.15 5.97
C ALA A 125 1.80 10.70 4.58
N SER A 126 1.75 9.84 3.58
CA SER A 126 1.92 10.21 2.17
C SER A 126 0.81 9.57 1.35
N VAL A 127 0.34 10.27 0.33
CA VAL A 127 -0.69 9.77 -0.58
C VAL A 127 -0.19 9.87 -2.01
N MET A 128 -0.33 8.78 -2.76
CA MET A 128 -0.09 8.74 -4.20
C MET A 128 -1.42 8.54 -4.92
N PRO A 129 -1.93 9.53 -5.65
CA PRO A 129 -3.20 9.44 -6.35
C PRO A 129 -3.10 8.65 -7.66
N ALA A 130 -4.25 8.20 -8.19
CA ALA A 130 -4.36 7.43 -9.42
C ALA A 130 -3.72 8.11 -10.63
N GLU A 131 -3.79 9.44 -10.71
CA GLU A 131 -3.21 10.23 -11.81
C GLU A 131 -1.69 10.04 -11.92
N VAL A 132 -0.99 9.94 -10.78
CA VAL A 132 0.45 9.67 -10.74
C VAL A 132 0.73 8.25 -11.22
N LEU A 133 -0.07 7.27 -10.78
CA LEU A 133 0.07 5.86 -11.22
C LEU A 133 -0.16 5.72 -12.73
N SER A 134 -1.22 6.33 -13.26
CA SER A 134 -1.54 6.29 -14.69
C SER A 134 -0.49 7.01 -15.52
N ARG A 135 -0.07 8.21 -15.11
CA ARG A 135 0.91 9.01 -15.85
C ARG A 135 2.26 8.29 -15.99
N LYS A 136 2.74 7.68 -14.91
CA LYS A 136 4.01 6.96 -14.89
C LYS A 136 3.95 5.58 -15.55
N ASN A 137 2.74 5.14 -15.92
CA ASN A 137 2.51 3.90 -16.66
C ASN A 137 3.10 2.65 -15.97
N PHE A 138 3.06 2.62 -14.63
CA PHE A 138 3.57 1.47 -13.87
C PHE A 138 2.90 0.17 -14.29
N ILE A 139 3.71 -0.86 -14.48
CA ILE A 139 3.27 -2.23 -14.75
C ILE A 139 3.09 -2.97 -13.44
N ASN A 140 4.05 -2.80 -12.52
CA ASN A 140 4.06 -3.38 -11.19
C ASN A 140 3.91 -2.30 -10.14
N LEU A 141 3.19 -2.60 -9.06
CA LEU A 141 2.96 -1.65 -7.99
C LEU A 141 4.23 -1.34 -7.19
N GLU A 142 5.13 -2.29 -7.05
CA GLU A 142 6.42 -2.13 -6.38
C GLU A 142 7.25 -0.98 -6.96
N ASP A 143 7.17 -0.76 -8.28
CA ASP A 143 7.86 0.36 -8.94
C ASP A 143 7.30 1.71 -8.48
N ALA A 144 5.99 1.79 -8.25
CA ALA A 144 5.37 2.99 -7.71
C ALA A 144 5.84 3.30 -6.28
N MET A 145 6.11 2.27 -5.47
CA MET A 145 6.55 2.45 -4.09
C MET A 145 7.91 3.15 -4.00
N ARG A 146 8.79 2.96 -4.99
CA ARG A 146 10.13 3.59 -5.04
C ARG A 146 10.10 5.12 -5.13
N TYR A 147 8.94 5.72 -5.44
CA TYR A 147 8.75 7.17 -5.54
C TYR A 147 8.12 7.80 -4.29
N LEU A 148 7.77 6.99 -3.29
CA LEU A 148 7.16 7.50 -2.06
C LEU A 148 8.24 8.02 -1.09
N PRO A 149 8.02 9.16 -0.42
CA PRO A 149 8.96 9.70 0.55
C PRO A 149 9.25 8.72 1.69
N GLY A 150 10.54 8.54 2.04
CA GLY A 150 10.95 7.67 3.14
C GLY A 150 10.78 6.18 2.90
N VAL A 151 10.51 5.79 1.66
CA VAL A 151 10.38 4.39 1.23
C VAL A 151 11.60 4.00 0.42
N ASN A 152 12.14 2.82 0.69
CA ASN A 152 13.08 2.13 -0.19
C ASN A 152 12.65 0.68 -0.39
N MET A 153 13.01 0.15 -1.54
CA MET A 153 12.81 -1.25 -1.91
C MET A 153 14.17 -1.93 -1.97
N THR A 154 14.26 -3.16 -1.50
CA THR A 154 15.39 -4.05 -1.74
C THR A 154 14.81 -5.26 -2.43
N ASP A 155 14.97 -5.33 -3.75
CA ASP A 155 14.22 -6.23 -4.62
C ASP A 155 12.71 -6.00 -4.45
N ASP A 156 11.93 -6.97 -3.98
CA ASP A 156 10.49 -6.89 -3.70
C ASP A 156 10.16 -6.49 -2.25
N GLN A 157 11.16 -6.44 -1.37
CA GLN A 157 10.94 -6.14 0.04
C GLN A 157 10.94 -4.65 0.33
N MET A 158 9.82 -4.16 0.84
CA MET A 158 9.63 -2.76 1.17
C MET A 158 10.11 -2.41 2.57
N SER A 159 10.70 -1.24 2.67
CA SER A 159 11.13 -0.63 3.92
C SER A 159 10.62 0.82 4.02
N ILE A 160 9.91 1.14 5.09
CA ILE A 160 9.53 2.51 5.44
C ILE A 160 10.51 2.99 6.51
N ARG A 161 11.22 4.09 6.25
CA ARG A 161 12.21 4.67 7.18
C ARG A 161 13.26 3.65 7.67
N GLY A 162 13.68 2.73 6.79
CA GLY A 162 14.67 1.72 7.13
C GLY A 162 14.18 0.58 8.04
N SER A 163 12.86 0.45 8.27
CA SER A 163 12.26 -0.56 9.15
C SER A 163 12.61 -1.99 8.77
N SER A 164 12.81 -2.27 7.48
CA SER A 164 13.17 -3.60 6.96
C SER A 164 14.48 -3.56 6.20
N GLY A 165 15.25 -4.65 6.24
CA GLY A 165 16.28 -4.98 5.28
C GLY A 165 15.76 -6.01 4.29
N TYR A 166 16.63 -6.86 3.75
CA TYR A 166 16.24 -7.97 2.92
C TYR A 166 16.05 -9.24 3.75
N GLY A 167 14.80 -9.70 3.87
CA GLY A 167 14.41 -10.88 4.66
C GLY A 167 14.44 -12.18 3.89
N ARG A 168 14.97 -12.22 2.65
CA ARG A 168 15.06 -13.41 1.80
C ARG A 168 13.70 -14.09 1.58
N GLY A 169 12.66 -13.31 1.32
CA GLY A 169 11.32 -13.84 1.13
C GLY A 169 10.62 -14.24 2.42
N ALA A 170 11.00 -13.73 3.58
CA ALA A 170 10.35 -14.01 4.85
C ALA A 170 10.33 -12.81 5.78
N GLY A 171 9.14 -12.53 6.33
CA GLY A 171 8.91 -11.48 7.30
C GLY A 171 8.89 -10.07 6.71
N THR A 172 7.82 -9.34 6.95
CA THR A 172 7.73 -7.90 6.65
C THR A 172 7.39 -7.12 7.92
N ARG A 173 7.80 -5.85 7.95
CA ARG A 173 7.46 -4.90 9.02
C ARG A 173 6.52 -3.81 8.53
N VAL A 174 6.08 -3.93 7.29
CA VAL A 174 5.11 -3.05 6.66
C VAL A 174 3.87 -3.86 6.33
N LEU A 175 2.74 -3.45 6.87
CA LEU A 175 1.46 -4.08 6.55
C LEU A 175 0.88 -3.43 5.29
N LEU A 176 0.45 -4.25 4.34
CA LEU A 176 -0.37 -3.80 3.23
C LEU A 176 -1.83 -4.19 3.46
N ALA A 177 -2.74 -3.27 3.16
CA ALA A 177 -4.18 -3.51 3.12
C ALA A 177 -4.75 -3.03 1.78
N ILE A 178 -5.85 -3.66 1.33
CA ILE A 178 -6.67 -3.23 0.19
C ILE A 178 -8.06 -2.93 0.72
N ASP A 179 -8.52 -1.68 0.56
CA ASP A 179 -9.77 -1.18 1.13
C ASP A 179 -9.91 -1.50 2.64
N GLY A 180 -8.78 -1.42 3.38
CA GLY A 180 -8.70 -1.71 4.81
C GLY A 180 -8.69 -3.21 5.18
N LEU A 181 -8.67 -4.12 4.22
CA LEU A 181 -8.48 -5.56 4.44
C LEU A 181 -6.99 -5.91 4.29
N PRO A 182 -6.31 -6.41 5.34
CA PRO A 182 -4.91 -6.82 5.25
C PRO A 182 -4.65 -7.86 4.17
N PHE A 183 -3.56 -7.66 3.41
CA PHE A 183 -3.20 -8.42 2.24
C PHE A 183 -1.73 -8.86 2.31
N TYR A 184 -1.49 -10.10 2.76
CA TYR A 184 -0.18 -10.71 2.90
C TYR A 184 -0.30 -12.24 2.93
N THR A 185 0.80 -12.95 2.70
CA THR A 185 0.83 -14.43 2.74
C THR A 185 0.83 -14.95 4.16
N GLY A 186 0.13 -16.07 4.40
CA GLY A 186 0.00 -16.65 5.74
C GLY A 186 1.23 -17.41 6.24
N ASP A 187 2.23 -17.68 5.39
CA ASP A 187 3.50 -18.35 5.71
C ASP A 187 4.64 -17.38 5.93
N THR A 188 4.94 -16.56 4.92
CA THR A 188 6.06 -15.62 4.94
C THR A 188 5.69 -14.27 5.54
N GLY A 189 4.41 -13.91 5.55
CA GLY A 189 3.95 -12.57 5.92
C GLY A 189 4.24 -11.50 4.87
N GLU A 190 4.68 -11.90 3.67
CA GLU A 190 5.08 -10.96 2.61
C GLU A 190 3.91 -10.37 1.85
N ILE A 191 4.18 -9.21 1.26
CA ILE A 191 3.32 -8.54 0.31
C ILE A 191 3.60 -9.12 -1.08
N ILE A 192 2.56 -9.59 -1.76
CA ILE A 192 2.69 -10.07 -3.13
C ILE A 192 2.23 -8.95 -4.08
N TRP A 193 3.16 -8.09 -4.43
CA TRP A 193 2.95 -6.89 -5.26
C TRP A 193 2.29 -7.22 -6.59
N GLU A 194 2.71 -8.33 -7.20
CA GLU A 194 2.26 -8.79 -8.49
C GLU A 194 0.77 -9.14 -8.55
N SER A 195 0.16 -9.40 -7.41
CA SER A 195 -1.27 -9.73 -7.32
C SER A 195 -2.18 -8.50 -7.28
N ILE A 196 -1.61 -7.28 -7.23
CA ILE A 196 -2.39 -6.06 -7.03
C ILE A 196 -2.71 -5.42 -8.39
N PRO A 197 -3.99 -5.20 -8.73
CA PRO A 197 -4.40 -4.63 -10.02
C PRO A 197 -4.16 -3.10 -10.04
N VAL A 198 -3.04 -2.66 -10.57
CA VAL A 198 -2.61 -1.23 -10.57
C VAL A 198 -3.65 -0.31 -11.21
N THR A 199 -4.36 -0.77 -12.26
CA THR A 199 -5.36 0.01 -12.98
C THR A 199 -6.64 0.30 -12.19
N ASP A 200 -6.91 -0.50 -11.17
CA ASP A 200 -8.11 -0.37 -10.33
C ASP A 200 -7.84 0.39 -9.01
N ILE A 201 -6.64 0.96 -8.85
CA ILE A 201 -6.26 1.78 -7.70
C ILE A 201 -6.74 3.22 -7.88
N GLU A 202 -7.40 3.78 -6.86
CA GLU A 202 -7.76 5.20 -6.75
C GLU A 202 -6.62 6.00 -6.11
N ARG A 203 -6.06 5.48 -5.01
CA ARG A 203 -4.90 6.07 -4.32
C ARG A 203 -4.20 5.06 -3.44
N ILE A 204 -2.95 5.37 -3.11
CA ILE A 204 -2.14 4.62 -2.16
C ILE A 204 -1.86 5.53 -0.98
N GLU A 205 -2.23 5.11 0.22
CA GLU A 205 -1.98 5.80 1.47
C GLU A 205 -0.84 5.10 2.20
N VAL A 206 0.18 5.83 2.61
CA VAL A 206 1.31 5.30 3.40
C VAL A 206 1.37 6.01 4.74
N ILE A 207 1.18 5.25 5.81
CA ILE A 207 1.25 5.72 7.20
C ILE A 207 2.58 5.26 7.76
N LYS A 208 3.40 6.20 8.22
CA LYS A 208 4.77 5.93 8.67
C LYS A 208 4.86 5.77 10.18
N GLY A 209 5.77 4.91 10.64
CA GLY A 209 6.00 4.63 12.05
C GLY A 209 5.04 3.59 12.64
N ALA A 210 5.10 3.36 13.95
CA ALA A 210 4.33 2.32 14.61
C ALA A 210 2.83 2.54 14.51
N SER A 211 2.16 1.64 13.78
CA SER A 211 0.72 1.62 13.58
C SER A 211 0.07 0.34 14.15
N SER A 212 0.83 -0.41 14.95
CA SER A 212 0.38 -1.68 15.54
C SER A 212 -0.84 -1.51 16.45
N SER A 213 -1.04 -0.33 17.06
CA SER A 213 -2.22 -0.05 17.90
C SER A 213 -3.57 -0.23 17.20
N LEU A 214 -3.64 -0.14 15.87
CA LEU A 214 -4.86 -0.38 15.10
C LEU A 214 -4.74 -1.60 14.18
N TYR A 215 -3.57 -1.83 13.61
CA TYR A 215 -3.37 -2.81 12.54
C TYR A 215 -2.67 -4.09 13.01
N GLY A 216 -2.16 -4.12 14.26
CA GLY A 216 -1.56 -5.30 14.88
C GLY A 216 -0.18 -5.67 14.38
N SER A 217 0.12 -6.96 14.46
CA SER A 217 1.40 -7.53 14.03
C SER A 217 1.66 -7.23 12.54
N GLY A 218 2.93 -6.89 12.22
CA GLY A 218 3.35 -6.52 10.86
C GLY A 218 3.27 -5.02 10.57
N ALA A 219 2.53 -4.21 11.36
CA ALA A 219 2.46 -2.75 11.20
C ALA A 219 3.48 -1.99 12.06
N ILE A 220 4.55 -2.64 12.45
CA ILE A 220 5.60 -2.09 13.33
C ILE A 220 6.45 -1.00 12.63
N GLY A 221 6.61 -1.08 11.31
CA GLY A 221 7.32 -0.10 10.48
C GLY A 221 6.40 0.89 9.78
N GLY A 222 5.15 0.53 9.59
CA GLY A 222 4.14 1.36 8.93
C GLY A 222 3.05 0.53 8.24
N VAL A 223 2.11 1.25 7.61
CA VAL A 223 0.98 0.66 6.88
C VAL A 223 0.86 1.30 5.51
N ILE A 224 0.59 0.47 4.51
CA ILE A 224 0.16 0.88 3.18
C ILE A 224 -1.30 0.48 3.04
N ASN A 225 -2.17 1.42 2.76
CA ASN A 225 -3.55 1.13 2.42
C ASN A 225 -3.82 1.52 0.96
N ILE A 226 -4.13 0.54 0.15
CA ILE A 226 -4.54 0.72 -1.24
C ILE A 226 -6.04 0.91 -1.26
N ILE A 227 -6.48 2.07 -1.69
CA ILE A 227 -7.89 2.36 -1.92
C ILE A 227 -8.18 2.09 -3.39
N THR A 228 -9.14 1.20 -3.64
CA THR A 228 -9.54 0.85 -5.00
C THR A 228 -10.60 1.81 -5.53
N LYS A 229 -10.62 1.98 -6.86
CA LYS A 229 -11.57 2.88 -7.53
C LYS A 229 -13.01 2.58 -7.15
N LYS A 230 -13.80 3.64 -7.08
CA LYS A 230 -15.25 3.53 -6.95
C LYS A 230 -15.83 2.85 -8.19
N ILE A 231 -16.80 2.01 -7.98
CA ILE A 231 -17.53 1.34 -9.08
C ILE A 231 -18.40 2.38 -9.77
N SER A 232 -18.32 2.46 -11.10
CA SER A 232 -19.17 3.35 -11.89
C SER A 232 -20.64 2.89 -11.87
N ASP A 233 -21.56 3.82 -11.67
CA ASP A 233 -23.00 3.55 -11.71
C ASP A 233 -23.53 3.37 -13.15
N LYS A 234 -22.73 3.76 -14.16
CA LYS A 234 -23.03 3.58 -15.58
C LYS A 234 -22.07 2.58 -16.21
N PRO A 235 -22.50 1.90 -17.29
CA PRO A 235 -21.62 1.03 -18.04
C PRO A 235 -20.36 1.80 -18.48
N ARG A 236 -19.20 1.34 -18.05
CA ARG A 236 -17.90 1.91 -18.42
C ARG A 236 -16.91 0.80 -18.69
N THR A 237 -16.32 0.82 -19.87
CA THR A 237 -15.27 -0.13 -20.25
C THR A 237 -13.96 0.60 -20.44
N TYR A 238 -12.93 0.16 -19.73
CA TYR A 238 -11.56 0.64 -19.85
C TYR A 238 -10.71 -0.44 -20.50
N ILE A 239 -9.94 -0.07 -21.52
CA ILE A 239 -8.99 -0.95 -22.20
C ILE A 239 -7.64 -0.25 -22.21
N LYS A 240 -6.59 -0.98 -21.80
CA LYS A 240 -5.20 -0.52 -21.89
C LYS A 240 -4.37 -1.59 -22.60
N THR A 241 -3.52 -1.15 -23.51
CA THR A 241 -2.45 -1.98 -24.09
C THR A 241 -1.12 -1.29 -23.88
N LEU A 242 -0.11 -2.09 -23.62
CA LEU A 242 1.27 -1.66 -23.40
C LEU A 242 2.20 -2.54 -24.21
N PHE A 243 3.22 -1.94 -24.79
CA PHE A 243 4.33 -2.63 -25.45
C PHE A 243 5.64 -1.90 -25.15
N GLY A 244 6.68 -2.64 -24.80
CA GLY A 244 7.98 -2.06 -24.48
C GLY A 244 9.13 -3.03 -24.72
N GLY A 245 10.33 -2.51 -24.53
CA GLY A 245 11.54 -3.30 -24.66
C GLY A 245 12.69 -2.71 -23.84
N TYR A 246 13.59 -3.58 -23.46
CA TYR A 246 14.84 -3.25 -22.80
C TYR A 246 15.92 -2.94 -23.84
N ASP A 247 16.81 -2.02 -23.50
CA ASP A 247 18.03 -1.81 -24.26
C ASP A 247 18.95 -3.03 -24.12
N ARG A 248 19.90 -3.12 -25.03
CA ARG A 248 21.03 -4.04 -24.84
C ARG A 248 21.90 -3.56 -23.68
N PRO A 249 22.48 -4.48 -22.90
CA PRO A 249 23.47 -4.12 -21.90
C PRO A 249 24.63 -3.33 -22.51
N LYS A 250 25.19 -2.40 -21.73
CA LYS A 250 26.35 -1.58 -22.15
C LYS A 250 27.63 -2.43 -22.28
N TYR A 251 27.74 -3.49 -21.48
CA TYR A 251 28.89 -4.38 -21.46
C TYR A 251 28.56 -5.63 -22.28
N ASP A 252 29.40 -5.94 -23.27
CA ASP A 252 29.18 -7.06 -24.16
C ASP A 252 29.12 -8.41 -23.42
N GLU A 253 29.87 -8.53 -22.32
CA GLU A 253 29.87 -9.71 -21.45
C GLU A 253 28.51 -9.95 -20.76
N TRP A 254 27.69 -8.91 -20.62
CA TRP A 254 26.36 -8.99 -20.02
C TRP A 254 25.28 -9.32 -21.04
N ASP A 255 25.57 -9.22 -22.35
CA ASP A 255 24.60 -9.52 -23.42
C ASP A 255 24.47 -11.04 -23.66
N TRP A 256 23.80 -11.68 -22.71
CA TRP A 256 23.59 -13.13 -22.71
C TRP A 256 22.62 -13.60 -23.79
N SER A 257 21.75 -12.75 -24.32
CA SER A 257 20.71 -13.13 -25.29
C SER A 257 21.06 -12.79 -26.74
N GLY A 258 21.88 -11.77 -26.96
CA GLY A 258 22.17 -11.22 -28.29
C GLY A 258 20.98 -10.50 -28.94
N GLU A 259 19.84 -10.35 -28.23
CA GLU A 259 18.58 -9.80 -28.73
C GLU A 259 18.01 -8.75 -27.77
N ASN A 260 17.16 -7.85 -28.29
CA ASN A 260 16.39 -6.94 -27.43
C ASN A 260 15.27 -7.73 -26.76
N ARG A 261 15.18 -7.62 -25.45
CA ARG A 261 14.13 -8.29 -24.66
C ARG A 261 12.89 -7.42 -24.62
N LEU A 262 11.72 -8.02 -24.80
CA LEU A 262 10.45 -7.31 -24.94
C LEU A 262 9.51 -7.61 -23.78
N PHE A 263 8.60 -6.68 -23.54
CA PHE A 263 7.48 -6.88 -22.61
C PHE A 263 6.19 -6.26 -23.17
N ASN A 264 5.06 -6.82 -22.78
CA ASN A 264 3.75 -6.33 -23.20
C ASN A 264 2.68 -6.58 -22.12
N GLY A 265 1.62 -5.79 -22.18
CA GLY A 265 0.51 -5.90 -21.25
C GLY A 265 -0.82 -5.50 -21.87
N GLN A 266 -1.89 -6.17 -21.46
CA GLN A 266 -3.26 -5.86 -21.82
C GLN A 266 -4.13 -5.88 -20.58
N VAL A 267 -4.98 -4.87 -20.44
CA VAL A 267 -5.98 -4.77 -19.39
C VAL A 267 -7.33 -4.48 -20.01
N ILE A 268 -8.34 -5.18 -19.58
CA ILE A 268 -9.73 -4.84 -19.83
C ILE A 268 -10.45 -4.78 -18.47
N SER A 269 -11.15 -3.69 -18.22
CA SER A 269 -11.95 -3.49 -17.01
C SER A 269 -13.34 -3.00 -17.40
N HIS A 270 -14.39 -3.58 -16.82
CA HIS A 270 -15.77 -3.17 -17.05
C HIS A 270 -16.46 -2.94 -15.73
N SER A 271 -17.06 -1.77 -15.58
CA SER A 271 -17.90 -1.40 -14.45
C SER A 271 -19.33 -1.19 -14.89
N ASN A 272 -20.29 -1.60 -14.07
CA ASN A 272 -21.71 -1.43 -14.35
C ASN A 272 -22.56 -1.51 -13.09
N ASN A 273 -23.82 -1.06 -13.21
CA ASN A 273 -24.87 -1.29 -12.23
C ASN A 273 -25.94 -2.19 -12.85
N ILE A 274 -26.24 -3.31 -12.23
CA ILE A 274 -27.31 -4.22 -12.63
C ILE A 274 -28.28 -4.38 -11.46
N SER A 275 -29.45 -3.75 -11.56
CA SER A 275 -30.51 -3.86 -10.56
C SER A 275 -30.05 -3.52 -9.13
N GLY A 276 -29.22 -2.47 -8.99
CA GLY A 276 -28.70 -2.03 -7.69
C GLY A 276 -27.43 -2.75 -7.21
N PHE A 277 -26.98 -3.74 -7.95
CA PHE A 277 -25.66 -4.35 -7.73
C PHE A 277 -24.62 -3.67 -8.62
N ASN A 278 -23.73 -2.90 -7.99
CA ASN A 278 -22.60 -2.27 -8.66
C ASN A 278 -21.43 -3.24 -8.72
N PHE A 279 -20.75 -3.34 -9.85
CA PHE A 279 -19.56 -4.17 -9.95
C PHE A 279 -18.52 -3.60 -10.91
N THR A 280 -17.27 -3.93 -10.66
CA THR A 280 -16.14 -3.81 -11.57
C THR A 280 -15.50 -5.19 -11.74
N ALA A 281 -15.24 -5.59 -12.97
CA ALA A 281 -14.51 -6.81 -13.30
C ALA A 281 -13.36 -6.46 -14.23
N SER A 282 -12.14 -6.89 -13.90
CA SER A 282 -10.93 -6.61 -14.67
C SER A 282 -10.17 -7.89 -14.95
N LEU A 283 -9.62 -7.97 -16.16
CA LEU A 283 -8.67 -9.00 -16.57
C LEU A 283 -7.40 -8.32 -17.05
N THR A 284 -6.27 -8.79 -16.58
CA THR A 284 -4.93 -8.31 -16.95
C THR A 284 -4.06 -9.47 -17.42
N ARG A 285 -3.38 -9.28 -18.53
CA ARG A 285 -2.32 -10.15 -19.02
C ARG A 285 -1.04 -9.34 -19.11
N LEU A 286 0.05 -9.84 -18.53
CA LEU A 286 1.38 -9.25 -18.58
C LEU A 286 2.38 -10.31 -18.98
N GLU A 287 3.23 -9.98 -19.91
CA GLU A 287 4.35 -10.82 -20.33
C GLU A 287 5.62 -10.00 -20.41
N ASP A 288 6.68 -10.52 -19.85
CA ASP A 288 8.01 -9.94 -19.86
C ASP A 288 9.02 -11.03 -20.15
N GLU A 289 9.83 -10.86 -21.17
CA GLU A 289 10.91 -11.78 -21.49
C GLU A 289 12.09 -11.70 -20.52
N GLY A 290 12.11 -10.64 -19.68
CA GLY A 290 13.16 -10.37 -18.70
C GLY A 290 14.49 -9.91 -19.32
N TYR A 291 15.08 -8.87 -18.76
CA TYR A 291 16.42 -8.39 -19.17
C TYR A 291 17.55 -9.27 -18.61
N LYS A 292 17.30 -10.02 -17.54
CA LYS A 292 18.19 -11.05 -17.00
C LYS A 292 17.77 -12.44 -17.49
N GLN A 293 18.70 -13.34 -17.65
CA GLN A 293 18.41 -14.74 -17.90
C GLN A 293 17.63 -15.32 -16.73
N SER A 294 16.55 -16.06 -17.01
CA SER A 294 15.65 -16.60 -15.98
C SER A 294 14.88 -15.54 -15.13
N SER A 295 14.64 -14.32 -15.68
CA SER A 295 13.77 -13.32 -15.04
C SER A 295 12.48 -13.03 -15.81
N PHE A 296 12.12 -13.86 -16.77
CA PHE A 296 10.87 -13.74 -17.53
C PHE A 296 9.66 -14.04 -16.67
N TYR A 297 8.50 -13.48 -17.04
CA TYR A 297 7.21 -13.90 -16.47
C TYR A 297 6.05 -13.81 -17.48
N HIS A 298 5.08 -14.70 -17.27
CA HIS A 298 3.76 -14.68 -17.87
C HIS A 298 2.75 -14.63 -16.74
N ARG A 299 1.98 -13.54 -16.64
CA ARG A 299 1.08 -13.26 -15.53
C ARG A 299 -0.33 -12.97 -16.02
N TYR A 300 -1.30 -13.59 -15.39
CA TYR A 300 -2.72 -13.36 -15.59
C TYR A 300 -3.36 -12.97 -14.27
N LEU A 301 -4.06 -11.84 -14.26
CA LEU A 301 -4.79 -11.34 -13.08
C LEU A 301 -6.27 -11.27 -13.42
N GLY A 302 -7.10 -11.70 -12.49
CA GLY A 302 -8.53 -11.44 -12.48
C GLY A 302 -8.88 -10.64 -11.22
N TYR A 303 -9.58 -9.54 -11.38
CA TYR A 303 -10.07 -8.72 -10.27
C TYR A 303 -11.56 -8.51 -10.41
N PHE A 304 -12.27 -8.57 -9.28
CA PHE A 304 -13.68 -8.29 -9.18
C PHE A 304 -13.94 -7.50 -7.88
N LYS A 305 -14.67 -6.41 -8.00
CA LYS A 305 -15.21 -5.65 -6.88
C LYS A 305 -16.72 -5.53 -7.07
N GLY A 306 -17.49 -5.83 -6.04
CA GLY A 306 -18.93 -5.71 -6.03
C GLY A 306 -19.42 -4.91 -4.83
N ASN A 307 -20.45 -4.10 -5.02
CA ASN A 307 -21.14 -3.37 -3.96
C ASN A 307 -22.65 -3.56 -4.11
N TYR A 308 -23.31 -3.86 -3.01
CA TYR A 308 -24.75 -3.92 -2.92
C TYR A 308 -25.25 -3.16 -1.70
N ASN A 309 -26.15 -2.21 -1.92
CA ASN A 309 -26.81 -1.46 -0.86
C ASN A 309 -28.16 -2.12 -0.53
N PHE A 310 -28.25 -2.80 0.62
CA PHE A 310 -29.49 -3.38 1.12
C PHE A 310 -30.50 -2.30 1.53
N SER A 311 -29.97 -1.18 2.04
CA SER A 311 -30.72 0.00 2.45
C SER A 311 -29.82 1.23 2.41
N SER A 312 -30.34 2.39 2.76
CA SER A 312 -29.55 3.62 2.95
C SER A 312 -28.52 3.51 4.10
N THR A 313 -28.68 2.52 4.98
CA THR A 313 -27.84 2.36 6.18
C THR A 313 -27.01 1.08 6.15
N SER A 314 -27.21 0.19 5.19
CA SER A 314 -26.49 -1.08 5.14
C SER A 314 -26.03 -1.42 3.73
N SER A 315 -24.76 -1.80 3.60
CA SER A 315 -24.12 -2.16 2.36
C SER A 315 -23.12 -3.31 2.54
N LEU A 316 -22.91 -4.06 1.47
CA LEU A 316 -21.91 -5.10 1.38
C LEU A 316 -20.97 -4.79 0.22
N ASN A 317 -19.69 -4.69 0.54
CA ASN A 317 -18.61 -4.68 -0.43
C ASN A 317 -17.97 -6.06 -0.48
N VAL A 318 -17.68 -6.55 -1.66
CA VAL A 318 -16.93 -7.79 -1.87
C VAL A 318 -15.81 -7.53 -2.85
N ILE A 319 -14.65 -8.13 -2.59
CA ILE A 319 -13.52 -8.12 -3.52
C ILE A 319 -13.07 -9.56 -3.76
N PHE A 320 -12.70 -9.84 -4.99
CA PHE A 320 -12.05 -11.09 -5.36
C PHE A 320 -10.89 -10.76 -6.28
N ASN A 321 -9.74 -11.34 -5.98
CA ASN A 321 -8.53 -11.22 -6.78
C ASN A 321 -7.97 -12.62 -7.04
N SER A 322 -7.54 -12.88 -8.26
CA SER A 322 -6.88 -14.11 -8.64
C SER A 322 -5.64 -13.81 -9.47
N MET A 323 -4.56 -14.54 -9.23
CA MET A 323 -3.34 -14.47 -10.03
C MET A 323 -2.88 -15.87 -10.41
N ASN A 324 -2.53 -16.03 -11.69
CA ASN A 324 -1.74 -17.14 -12.16
C ASN A 324 -0.47 -16.58 -12.80
N GLN A 325 0.68 -17.06 -12.35
CA GLN A 325 1.97 -16.63 -12.88
C GLN A 325 2.87 -17.82 -13.13
N TRP A 326 3.58 -17.75 -14.23
CA TRP A 326 4.70 -18.61 -14.56
C TRP A 326 5.91 -17.74 -14.84
N ASN A 327 6.97 -17.91 -14.08
CA ASN A 327 8.15 -17.06 -14.14
C ASN A 327 9.44 -17.86 -13.99
N GLY A 328 10.53 -17.29 -14.49
CA GLY A 328 11.87 -17.72 -14.16
C GLY A 328 12.23 -17.32 -12.73
N ASN A 329 13.34 -17.80 -12.23
CA ASN A 329 13.85 -17.49 -10.90
C ASN A 329 15.31 -17.03 -11.03
N PHE A 330 15.53 -15.73 -10.81
CA PHE A 330 16.86 -15.11 -10.74
C PHE A 330 17.05 -14.53 -9.35
N ILE A 331 17.92 -15.14 -8.56
CA ILE A 331 18.20 -14.65 -7.19
C ILE A 331 19.49 -13.84 -7.20
N TYR A 332 20.58 -14.42 -7.67
CA TYR A 332 21.92 -13.83 -7.73
C TYR A 332 22.57 -14.04 -9.10
N TRP A 333 23.51 -13.19 -9.43
CA TRP A 333 24.33 -13.35 -10.61
C TRP A 333 25.37 -14.50 -10.48
N LYS A 334 25.89 -14.96 -11.59
CA LYS A 334 27.00 -15.91 -11.64
C LYS A 334 28.29 -15.28 -11.12
N ASP A 335 28.59 -14.07 -11.57
CA ASP A 335 29.71 -13.20 -11.14
C ASP A 335 29.50 -11.80 -11.74
N SER A 336 30.36 -10.82 -11.43
CA SER A 336 30.24 -9.45 -11.94
C SER A 336 30.40 -9.30 -13.46
N LYS A 337 31.10 -10.22 -14.13
CA LYS A 337 31.24 -10.25 -15.59
C LYS A 337 30.03 -10.86 -16.28
N ASN A 338 29.31 -11.73 -15.60
CA ASN A 338 28.08 -12.38 -16.05
C ASN A 338 26.90 -11.92 -15.18
N ALA A 339 26.77 -10.60 -14.97
CA ALA A 339 25.87 -10.03 -13.97
C ALA A 339 24.37 -10.17 -14.30
N LEU A 340 24.03 -10.51 -15.55
CA LEU A 340 22.65 -10.79 -15.99
C LEU A 340 22.36 -12.27 -16.19
N VAL A 341 23.26 -13.15 -15.75
CA VAL A 341 23.14 -14.61 -15.86
C VAL A 341 23.17 -15.22 -14.46
N PRO A 342 22.25 -16.12 -14.10
CA PRO A 342 22.29 -16.79 -12.80
C PRO A 342 23.43 -17.84 -12.76
N PRO A 343 23.83 -18.34 -11.58
CA PRO A 343 24.75 -19.48 -11.46
C PRO A 343 24.29 -20.67 -12.29
N ASP A 344 25.25 -21.49 -12.79
CA ASP A 344 24.94 -22.60 -13.69
C ASP A 344 23.93 -23.61 -13.10
N ALA A 345 23.92 -23.79 -11.77
CA ALA A 345 22.99 -24.65 -11.06
C ALA A 345 21.55 -24.11 -11.05
N ASP A 346 21.38 -22.80 -11.25
CA ASP A 346 20.08 -22.12 -11.18
C ASP A 346 19.51 -21.78 -12.56
N GLN A 347 20.25 -22.08 -13.63
CA GLN A 347 19.77 -21.86 -14.99
C GLN A 347 18.55 -22.72 -15.30
N GLY A 348 17.53 -22.09 -15.89
CA GLY A 348 16.30 -22.77 -16.28
C GLY A 348 15.32 -23.05 -15.13
N GLN A 349 15.61 -22.57 -13.92
CA GLN A 349 14.65 -22.63 -12.82
C GLN A 349 13.38 -21.85 -13.15
N ARG A 350 12.24 -22.42 -12.79
CA ARG A 350 10.91 -21.88 -13.06
C ARG A 350 10.00 -22.08 -11.87
N ILE A 351 9.16 -21.08 -11.62
CA ILE A 351 8.17 -21.12 -10.56
C ILE A 351 6.80 -20.92 -11.19
N ARG A 352 5.82 -21.68 -10.73
CA ARG A 352 4.43 -21.50 -11.07
C ARG A 352 3.63 -21.17 -9.80
N SER A 353 2.84 -20.11 -9.85
CA SER A 353 2.11 -19.62 -8.70
C SER A 353 0.64 -19.39 -9.03
N TRP A 354 -0.23 -19.74 -8.07
CA TRP A 354 -1.66 -19.44 -8.09
C TRP A 354 -2.01 -18.76 -6.76
N ARG A 355 -2.64 -17.62 -6.83
CA ARG A 355 -3.01 -16.82 -5.67
C ARG A 355 -4.45 -16.39 -5.80
N TYR A 356 -5.19 -16.49 -4.70
CA TYR A 356 -6.59 -16.12 -4.62
C TYR A 356 -6.81 -15.34 -3.35
N MET A 357 -7.49 -14.22 -3.46
CA MET A 357 -7.98 -13.43 -2.34
C MET A 357 -9.48 -13.23 -2.50
N ALA A 358 -10.24 -13.45 -1.43
CA ALA A 358 -11.63 -13.05 -1.32
C ALA A 358 -11.79 -12.21 -0.06
N GLY A 359 -12.46 -11.07 -0.17
CA GLY A 359 -12.74 -10.17 0.94
C GLY A 359 -14.19 -9.74 0.92
N ALA A 360 -14.76 -9.49 2.10
CA ALA A 360 -16.07 -8.94 2.28
C ALA A 360 -16.04 -7.93 3.43
N ASP A 361 -16.74 -6.79 3.25
CA ASP A 361 -16.98 -5.78 4.28
C ASP A 361 -18.46 -5.42 4.27
N TYR A 362 -19.17 -5.88 5.31
CA TYR A 362 -20.57 -5.49 5.55
C TYR A 362 -20.60 -4.32 6.52
N LYS A 363 -20.99 -3.16 6.01
CA LYS A 363 -21.16 -1.91 6.76
C LYS A 363 -22.61 -1.75 7.18
N ASN A 364 -22.83 -1.44 8.45
CA ASN A 364 -24.16 -1.11 8.98
C ASN A 364 -24.10 0.17 9.81
N ILE A 365 -24.80 1.21 9.36
CA ILE A 365 -24.99 2.47 10.07
C ILE A 365 -26.18 2.30 11.00
N ILE A 366 -25.94 2.07 12.28
CA ILE A 366 -26.96 1.87 13.30
C ILE A 366 -27.70 3.18 13.56
N ASN A 367 -26.94 4.26 13.63
CA ASN A 367 -27.44 5.63 13.74
C ASN A 367 -26.33 6.60 13.31
N ASN A 368 -26.55 7.92 13.40
CA ASN A 368 -25.57 8.92 13.00
C ASN A 368 -24.23 8.83 13.74
N ASP A 369 -24.26 8.26 14.95
CA ASP A 369 -23.09 8.22 15.83
C ASP A 369 -22.37 6.86 15.78
N LEU A 370 -23.05 5.77 15.36
CA LEU A 370 -22.52 4.42 15.44
C LEU A 370 -22.58 3.69 14.08
N VAL A 371 -21.41 3.32 13.60
CA VAL A 371 -21.22 2.43 12.44
C VAL A 371 -20.55 1.14 12.91
N ILE A 372 -21.02 0.00 12.39
CA ILE A 372 -20.42 -1.32 12.62
C ILE A 372 -20.04 -1.90 11.26
N ASN A 373 -18.79 -2.36 11.16
CA ASN A 373 -18.28 -3.10 10.01
C ASN A 373 -17.98 -4.55 10.42
N PHE A 374 -18.44 -5.50 9.61
CA PHE A 374 -18.06 -6.90 9.70
C PHE A 374 -17.21 -7.23 8.48
N LYS A 375 -15.93 -7.52 8.72
CA LYS A 375 -14.97 -7.81 7.67
C LYS A 375 -14.55 -9.26 7.71
N ALA A 376 -14.46 -9.89 6.55
CA ALA A 376 -13.95 -11.25 6.39
C ALA A 376 -12.95 -11.28 5.23
N GLY A 377 -11.88 -12.04 5.38
CA GLY A 377 -10.85 -12.22 4.36
C GLY A 377 -10.40 -13.66 4.28
N TYR A 378 -10.19 -14.13 3.07
CA TYR A 378 -9.57 -15.38 2.75
C TYR A 378 -8.47 -15.15 1.73
N TYR A 379 -7.27 -15.66 2.00
CA TYR A 379 -6.15 -15.58 1.08
C TYR A 379 -5.52 -16.97 0.94
N ARG A 380 -5.34 -17.42 -0.30
CA ARG A 380 -4.68 -18.68 -0.64
C ARG A 380 -3.54 -18.44 -1.60
N THR A 381 -2.37 -18.96 -1.26
CA THR A 381 -1.21 -19.07 -2.14
C THR A 381 -0.88 -20.53 -2.37
N HIS A 382 -0.66 -20.88 -3.63
CA HIS A 382 -0.03 -22.15 -4.00
C HIS A 382 1.08 -21.86 -4.99
N TRP A 383 2.26 -22.39 -4.76
CA TRP A 383 3.35 -22.32 -5.72
C TRP A 383 4.11 -23.66 -5.79
N GLU A 384 4.67 -23.90 -6.94
CA GLU A 384 5.51 -25.06 -7.23
C GLU A 384 6.76 -24.61 -8.00
N ASP A 385 7.88 -25.14 -7.56
CA ASP A 385 9.16 -24.98 -8.23
C ASP A 385 9.35 -26.13 -9.21
N GLN A 386 9.57 -25.81 -10.49
CA GLN A 386 9.80 -26.78 -11.56
C GLN A 386 11.30 -27.08 -11.74
N THR A 387 12.04 -27.18 -10.65
CA THR A 387 13.44 -27.55 -10.61
C THR A 387 13.62 -29.00 -10.15
N THR A 388 14.87 -29.43 -10.05
CA THR A 388 15.24 -30.73 -9.48
C THR A 388 14.82 -30.88 -8.01
N SER A 389 14.66 -29.76 -7.28
CA SER A 389 14.20 -29.77 -5.88
C SER A 389 12.71 -30.01 -5.75
N ALA A 390 11.92 -29.72 -6.78
CA ALA A 390 10.47 -29.86 -6.82
C ALA A 390 9.77 -29.34 -5.54
N ASN A 391 10.16 -28.14 -5.09
CA ASN A 391 9.59 -27.54 -3.89
C ASN A 391 8.16 -27.06 -4.17
N THR A 392 7.30 -27.19 -3.16
CA THR A 392 5.91 -26.76 -3.24
C THR A 392 5.42 -26.24 -1.90
N SER A 393 4.55 -25.25 -1.95
CA SER A 393 3.88 -24.72 -0.77
C SER A 393 2.43 -24.36 -1.09
N THR A 394 1.55 -24.67 -0.17
CA THR A 394 0.15 -24.24 -0.16
C THR A 394 -0.15 -23.62 1.18
N VAL A 395 -0.69 -22.42 1.16
CA VAL A 395 -1.00 -21.64 2.34
C VAL A 395 -2.42 -21.14 2.26
N ASN A 396 -3.16 -21.24 3.35
CA ASN A 396 -4.46 -20.60 3.51
C ASN A 396 -4.39 -19.65 4.71
N LEU A 397 -4.91 -18.44 4.54
CA LEU A 397 -5.07 -17.46 5.61
C LEU A 397 -6.54 -17.04 5.67
N TYR A 398 -7.13 -17.21 6.83
CA TYR A 398 -8.49 -16.79 7.15
C TYR A 398 -8.44 -15.64 8.14
N ARG A 399 -9.28 -14.62 7.95
CA ARG A 399 -9.36 -13.47 8.84
C ARG A 399 -10.79 -13.01 9.02
N GLY A 400 -11.13 -12.59 10.23
CA GLY A 400 -12.39 -11.94 10.56
C GLY A 400 -12.13 -10.75 11.48
N GLU A 401 -12.89 -9.67 11.27
CA GLU A 401 -12.82 -8.45 12.09
C GLU A 401 -14.23 -7.89 12.29
N VAL A 402 -14.53 -7.47 13.52
CA VAL A 402 -15.70 -6.63 13.84
C VAL A 402 -15.15 -5.30 14.32
N GLN A 403 -15.46 -4.23 13.60
CA GLN A 403 -15.04 -2.87 13.90
C GLN A 403 -16.25 -2.00 14.20
N THR A 404 -16.16 -1.19 15.24
CA THR A 404 -17.14 -0.14 15.56
C THR A 404 -16.47 1.23 15.44
N THR A 405 -17.17 2.18 14.85
CA THR A 405 -16.81 3.60 14.83
C THR A 405 -17.93 4.37 15.50
N LEU A 406 -17.63 4.97 16.66
CA LEU A 406 -18.58 5.69 17.49
C LEU A 406 -18.19 7.17 17.59
N SER A 407 -19.01 8.06 17.06
CA SER A 407 -18.93 9.50 17.32
C SER A 407 -19.57 9.80 18.66
N LEU A 408 -18.76 10.01 19.69
CA LEU A 408 -19.26 10.32 21.03
C LEU A 408 -19.94 11.69 21.05
N ASN A 409 -19.41 12.62 20.27
CA ASN A 409 -19.96 13.95 19.99
C ASN A 409 -19.19 14.54 18.78
N SER A 410 -19.44 15.80 18.42
CA SER A 410 -18.73 16.50 17.34
C SER A 410 -17.20 16.62 17.55
N SER A 411 -16.71 16.36 18.77
CA SER A 411 -15.32 16.54 19.16
C SER A 411 -14.57 15.23 19.43
N ALA A 412 -15.25 14.08 19.46
CA ALA A 412 -14.60 12.83 19.83
C ALA A 412 -15.14 11.63 19.01
N VAL A 413 -14.21 10.88 18.39
CA VAL A 413 -14.48 9.64 17.67
C VAL A 413 -13.74 8.49 18.36
N LEU A 414 -14.42 7.40 18.61
CA LEU A 414 -13.87 6.15 19.15
C LEU A 414 -13.99 5.05 18.13
N VAL A 415 -12.85 4.49 17.71
CA VAL A 415 -12.78 3.29 16.88
C VAL A 415 -12.35 2.12 17.75
N SER A 416 -13.12 1.04 17.76
CA SER A 416 -12.80 -0.17 18.52
C SER A 416 -13.07 -1.40 17.68
N GLY A 417 -12.36 -2.49 17.94
CA GLY A 417 -12.60 -3.72 17.18
C GLY A 417 -11.95 -4.95 17.81
N ILE A 418 -12.41 -6.08 17.30
CA ILE A 418 -11.91 -7.41 17.60
C ILE A 418 -11.59 -8.08 16.28
N GLU A 419 -10.41 -8.70 16.19
CA GLU A 419 -10.02 -9.47 15.02
C GLU A 419 -9.46 -10.84 15.41
N ALA A 420 -9.60 -11.79 14.51
CA ALA A 420 -9.00 -13.10 14.61
C ALA A 420 -8.49 -13.54 13.24
N SER A 421 -7.37 -14.27 13.23
CA SER A 421 -6.87 -14.88 12.01
C SER A 421 -6.31 -16.27 12.30
N TYR A 422 -6.36 -17.10 11.27
CA TYR A 422 -5.76 -18.44 11.29
C TYR A 422 -5.11 -18.71 9.93
N SER A 423 -3.86 -19.19 9.96
CA SER A 423 -3.17 -19.67 8.76
C SER A 423 -2.75 -21.12 8.92
N ASP A 424 -2.88 -21.89 7.84
CA ASP A 424 -2.34 -23.23 7.72
C ASP A 424 -1.42 -23.32 6.49
N VAL A 425 -0.34 -24.07 6.66
CA VAL A 425 0.68 -24.28 5.63
C VAL A 425 0.82 -25.78 5.36
N ASN A 426 0.97 -26.14 4.10
CA ASN A 426 1.40 -27.46 3.67
C ASN A 426 2.54 -27.31 2.67
N SER A 427 3.76 -27.50 3.12
CA SER A 427 4.97 -27.21 2.33
C SER A 427 6.06 -28.23 2.62
N ASN A 428 6.83 -28.58 1.59
CA ASN A 428 8.04 -29.38 1.81
C ASN A 428 9.23 -28.54 2.31
N LEU A 429 9.11 -27.20 2.36
CA LEU A 429 10.10 -26.28 2.92
C LEU A 429 9.87 -25.99 4.41
N PHE A 430 8.59 -25.90 4.82
CA PHE A 430 8.18 -25.47 6.17
C PHE A 430 7.51 -26.58 6.96
N GLY A 431 7.20 -27.71 6.32
CA GLY A 431 6.33 -28.72 6.91
C GLY A 431 4.86 -28.34 6.86
N LYS A 432 4.14 -28.58 7.97
CA LYS A 432 2.70 -28.30 8.08
C LYS A 432 2.38 -27.46 9.33
N PRO A 433 3.06 -26.33 9.53
CA PRO A 433 2.76 -25.50 10.69
C PRO A 433 1.49 -24.67 10.47
N GLY A 434 0.88 -24.27 11.59
CA GLY A 434 -0.23 -23.34 11.63
C GLY A 434 0.05 -22.17 12.56
N ALA A 435 -0.65 -21.05 12.36
CA ALA A 435 -0.61 -19.91 13.25
C ALA A 435 -2.01 -19.36 13.50
N ALA A 436 -2.30 -19.02 14.74
CA ALA A 436 -3.53 -18.37 15.17
C ALA A 436 -3.20 -17.04 15.85
N ALA A 437 -3.94 -15.99 15.51
CA ALA A 437 -3.81 -14.70 16.16
C ALA A 437 -5.19 -14.15 16.54
N PHE A 438 -5.21 -13.42 17.67
CA PHE A 438 -6.37 -12.71 18.16
C PHE A 438 -5.94 -11.32 18.62
N GLY A 439 -6.71 -10.29 18.28
CA GLY A 439 -6.44 -8.91 18.68
C GLY A 439 -7.72 -8.21 19.12
N ILE A 440 -7.58 -7.33 20.12
CA ILE A 440 -8.60 -6.38 20.51
C ILE A 440 -7.96 -4.99 20.58
N TYR A 441 -8.61 -4.00 19.99
CA TYR A 441 -8.07 -2.64 19.93
C TYR A 441 -9.13 -1.58 20.15
N SER A 442 -8.68 -0.41 20.63
CA SER A 442 -9.48 0.79 20.72
C SER A 442 -8.60 2.03 20.55
N GLN A 443 -9.09 3.02 19.80
CA GLN A 443 -8.45 4.32 19.62
C GLN A 443 -9.50 5.42 19.71
N ALA A 444 -9.18 6.47 20.47
CA ALA A 444 -9.98 7.68 20.56
C ALA A 444 -9.23 8.86 19.94
N ASP A 445 -9.91 9.62 19.10
CA ASP A 445 -9.47 10.90 18.54
C ASP A 445 -10.33 11.99 19.14
N ILE A 446 -9.72 12.91 19.90
CA ILE A 446 -10.40 13.89 20.73
C ILE A 446 -9.94 15.31 20.36
N ARG A 447 -10.84 16.13 19.81
CA ARG A 447 -10.63 17.56 19.59
C ARG A 447 -10.92 18.33 20.85
N LEU A 448 -9.92 19.05 21.34
CA LEU A 448 -10.06 19.90 22.52
C LEU A 448 -10.69 21.26 22.14
N PRO A 449 -11.17 22.07 23.10
CA PRO A 449 -11.74 23.40 22.83
C PRO A 449 -10.75 24.42 22.25
N PHE A 450 -9.47 24.07 22.17
CA PHE A 450 -8.41 24.81 21.48
C PHE A 450 -7.83 23.93 20.38
N PRO A 451 -7.08 24.45 19.39
CA PRO A 451 -6.75 23.74 18.16
C PRO A 451 -5.75 22.58 18.38
N LEU A 452 -6.08 21.65 19.26
CA LEU A 452 -5.33 20.43 19.56
C LEU A 452 -6.23 19.21 19.42
N LEU A 453 -5.80 18.29 18.55
CA LEU A 453 -6.34 16.95 18.44
C LEU A 453 -5.42 15.97 19.20
N VAL A 454 -5.99 15.18 20.06
CA VAL A 454 -5.30 14.13 20.83
C VAL A 454 -5.80 12.78 20.34
N THR A 455 -4.88 11.92 19.89
CA THR A 455 -5.13 10.51 19.55
C THR A 455 -4.57 9.63 20.64
N ALA A 456 -5.38 8.76 21.23
CA ALA A 456 -4.93 7.75 22.20
C ALA A 456 -5.45 6.38 21.80
N GLY A 457 -4.54 5.42 21.65
CA GLY A 457 -4.87 4.07 21.22
C GLY A 457 -4.21 3.00 22.10
N LEU A 458 -4.86 1.86 22.20
CA LEU A 458 -4.34 0.66 22.86
C LEU A 458 -4.81 -0.58 22.11
N ARG A 459 -3.92 -1.53 21.95
CA ARG A 459 -4.23 -2.85 21.41
C ARG A 459 -3.58 -3.92 22.28
N PHE A 460 -4.27 -5.04 22.41
CA PHE A 460 -3.78 -6.28 22.93
C PHE A 460 -3.80 -7.33 21.83
N ASP A 461 -2.70 -8.05 21.66
CA ASP A 461 -2.57 -9.16 20.72
C ASP A 461 -2.16 -10.44 21.46
N TYR A 462 -2.73 -11.56 21.01
CA TYR A 462 -2.34 -12.91 21.39
C TYR A 462 -2.02 -13.70 20.13
N ASN A 463 -0.87 -14.39 20.12
CA ASN A 463 -0.41 -15.15 18.97
C ASN A 463 0.08 -16.52 19.41
N LYS A 464 -0.23 -17.53 18.61
CA LYS A 464 0.21 -18.91 18.79
C LYS A 464 0.67 -19.46 17.44
N LEU A 465 1.96 -19.78 17.34
CA LEU A 465 2.55 -20.43 16.17
C LEU A 465 2.89 -21.87 16.57
N ASP A 466 2.19 -22.81 15.96
CA ASP A 466 2.36 -24.27 16.12
C ASP A 466 3.07 -24.68 17.43
N SER A 467 4.31 -25.17 17.36
CA SER A 467 5.10 -25.65 18.49
C SER A 467 5.77 -24.55 19.34
N LEU A 468 5.81 -23.27 18.86
CA LEU A 468 6.36 -22.18 19.65
C LEU A 468 5.47 -21.89 20.86
N GLU A 469 6.04 -21.31 21.91
CA GLU A 469 5.26 -20.79 23.02
C GLU A 469 4.30 -19.69 22.54
N ALA A 470 3.11 -19.62 23.15
CA ALA A 470 2.19 -18.53 22.89
C ALA A 470 2.72 -17.22 23.50
N PHE A 471 2.53 -16.12 22.81
CA PHE A 471 2.93 -14.82 23.32
C PHE A 471 1.83 -13.78 23.13
N SER A 472 1.88 -12.76 23.97
CA SER A 472 0.96 -11.64 23.95
C SER A 472 1.72 -10.33 24.14
N ASP A 473 1.18 -9.26 23.58
CA ASP A 473 1.78 -7.93 23.70
C ASP A 473 0.71 -6.84 23.75
N PHE A 474 1.11 -5.68 24.29
CA PHE A 474 0.33 -4.45 24.31
C PHE A 474 0.99 -3.38 23.45
N SER A 475 0.23 -2.78 22.54
CA SER A 475 0.66 -1.72 21.66
C SER A 475 -0.06 -0.40 21.97
N PRO A 476 0.39 0.38 22.96
CA PRO A 476 -0.14 1.71 23.23
C PRO A 476 0.33 2.73 22.18
N LYS A 477 -0.48 3.78 21.95
CA LYS A 477 -0.16 4.91 21.09
C LYS A 477 -0.72 6.20 21.70
N LEU A 478 0.06 7.27 21.63
CA LEU A 478 -0.36 8.62 21.91
C LEU A 478 0.10 9.52 20.78
N GLY A 479 -0.78 10.37 20.31
CA GLY A 479 -0.51 11.32 19.24
C GLY A 479 -1.10 12.68 19.54
N LEU A 480 -0.41 13.72 19.12
CA LEU A 480 -0.83 15.12 19.27
C LEU A 480 -0.74 15.80 17.89
N ASN A 481 -1.76 16.55 17.54
CA ASN A 481 -1.77 17.39 16.34
C ASN A 481 -2.28 18.78 16.75
N TYR A 482 -1.41 19.78 16.63
CA TYR A 482 -1.69 21.14 17.08
C TYR A 482 -1.62 22.12 15.90
N SER A 483 -2.73 22.73 15.55
CA SER A 483 -2.80 23.79 14.55
C SER A 483 -2.35 25.11 15.17
N LEU A 484 -1.07 25.45 15.04
CA LEU A 484 -0.49 26.71 15.54
C LEU A 484 -1.10 27.92 14.84
N SER A 485 -1.39 27.78 13.54
CA SER A 485 -2.15 28.71 12.70
C SER A 485 -2.85 27.91 11.60
N GLU A 486 -3.61 28.56 10.75
CA GLU A 486 -4.22 27.93 9.56
C GLU A 486 -3.17 27.29 8.63
N ASN A 487 -1.95 27.85 8.63
CA ASN A 487 -0.87 27.44 7.73
C ASN A 487 0.23 26.60 8.40
N ILE A 488 0.22 26.46 9.73
CA ILE A 488 1.28 25.72 10.45
C ILE A 488 0.65 24.69 11.39
N ILE A 489 0.98 23.44 11.16
CA ILE A 489 0.52 22.31 11.97
C ILE A 489 1.75 21.62 12.57
N LEU A 490 1.75 21.48 13.88
CA LEU A 490 2.73 20.72 14.64
C LEU A 490 2.13 19.36 14.99
N ARG A 491 2.92 18.31 14.85
CA ARG A 491 2.51 16.96 15.23
C ARG A 491 3.57 16.24 16.03
N GLY A 492 3.13 15.35 16.90
CA GLY A 492 4.03 14.48 17.64
C GLY A 492 3.34 13.19 18.02
N SER A 493 4.08 12.10 18.03
CA SER A 493 3.55 10.80 18.40
C SER A 493 4.57 9.93 19.11
N VAL A 494 4.07 9.07 19.98
CA VAL A 494 4.79 7.95 20.55
C VAL A 494 3.90 6.72 20.49
N GLY A 495 4.46 5.59 20.08
CA GLY A 495 3.73 4.34 20.00
C GLY A 495 4.64 3.14 20.18
N ALA A 496 4.12 2.08 20.77
CA ALA A 496 4.73 0.77 20.78
C ALA A 496 4.12 -0.09 19.68
N GLY A 497 4.89 -1.06 19.21
CA GLY A 497 4.43 -2.05 18.24
C GLY A 497 5.14 -3.37 18.45
N PHE A 498 4.54 -4.42 17.94
CA PHE A 498 5.12 -5.72 18.00
C PHE A 498 4.94 -6.48 16.67
N ARG A 499 5.77 -7.49 16.42
CA ARG A 499 5.65 -8.38 15.27
C ARG A 499 5.94 -9.82 15.70
N ALA A 500 4.99 -10.69 15.43
CA ALA A 500 5.20 -12.13 15.53
C ALA A 500 6.21 -12.60 14.46
N PRO A 501 7.07 -13.59 14.72
CA PRO A 501 7.78 -14.30 13.68
C PRO A 501 6.81 -14.85 12.64
N SER A 502 7.17 -14.86 11.37
CA SER A 502 6.42 -15.59 10.36
C SER A 502 6.68 -17.09 10.44
N LEU A 503 5.78 -17.91 9.88
CA LEU A 503 5.99 -19.36 9.83
C LEU A 503 7.26 -19.71 9.02
N ALA A 504 7.56 -18.95 7.98
CA ALA A 504 8.77 -19.13 7.20
C ALA A 504 10.03 -18.81 8.01
N GLU A 505 10.07 -17.72 8.77
CA GLU A 505 11.23 -17.38 9.61
C GLU A 505 11.52 -18.48 10.66
N ALA A 506 10.47 -19.06 11.23
CA ALA A 506 10.62 -20.06 12.30
C ALA A 506 10.91 -21.48 11.77
N PHE A 507 10.33 -21.87 10.63
CA PHE A 507 10.29 -23.29 10.22
C PHE A 507 10.98 -23.60 8.89
N THR A 508 11.56 -22.60 8.17
CA THR A 508 12.23 -22.88 6.89
C THR A 508 13.39 -23.86 7.05
N SER A 509 13.30 -24.96 6.28
CA SER A 509 14.36 -25.97 6.17
C SER A 509 14.53 -26.32 4.68
N THR A 510 15.53 -25.74 4.04
CA THR A 510 15.72 -25.89 2.59
C THR A 510 17.19 -25.75 2.18
N VAL A 511 17.44 -26.17 0.92
CA VAL A 511 18.68 -25.83 0.21
C VAL A 511 18.25 -25.21 -1.14
N SER A 512 18.62 -23.96 -1.37
CA SER A 512 18.33 -23.24 -2.59
C SER A 512 19.57 -22.48 -3.04
N SER A 513 19.92 -22.56 -4.32
CA SER A 513 21.12 -21.90 -4.89
C SER A 513 22.39 -22.11 -4.07
N GLY A 514 22.60 -23.34 -3.56
CA GLY A 514 23.74 -23.68 -2.69
C GLY A 514 23.63 -23.18 -1.25
N ILE A 515 22.60 -22.43 -0.90
CA ILE A 515 22.35 -21.89 0.44
C ILE A 515 21.50 -22.88 1.22
N THR A 516 22.01 -23.36 2.35
CA THR A 516 21.21 -24.14 3.32
C THR A 516 20.59 -23.20 4.34
N VAL A 517 19.27 -23.25 4.49
CA VAL A 517 18.52 -22.53 5.52
C VAL A 517 18.03 -23.57 6.55
N LYS A 518 18.21 -23.29 7.82
CA LYS A 518 17.74 -24.15 8.91
C LYS A 518 16.69 -23.45 9.77
N PRO A 519 15.72 -24.20 10.34
CA PRO A 519 14.67 -23.63 11.18
C PRO A 519 15.23 -23.09 12.51
N ASN A 520 14.54 -22.10 13.06
CA ASN A 520 14.78 -21.60 14.42
C ASN A 520 13.46 -21.50 15.20
N PRO A 521 13.04 -22.55 15.89
CA PRO A 521 11.82 -22.53 16.70
C PRO A 521 11.95 -21.73 18.02
N GLU A 522 13.13 -21.16 18.30
CA GLU A 522 13.37 -20.34 19.50
C GLU A 522 13.23 -18.82 19.22
N LEU A 523 12.77 -18.47 18.02
CA LEU A 523 12.53 -17.06 17.67
C LEU A 523 11.51 -16.41 18.61
N LYS A 524 11.89 -15.22 19.10
CA LYS A 524 11.03 -14.35 19.89
C LYS A 524 10.34 -13.32 19.00
N PRO A 525 9.17 -12.81 19.41
CA PRO A 525 8.54 -11.69 18.73
C PRO A 525 9.42 -10.43 18.83
N GLU A 526 9.37 -9.61 17.79
CA GLU A 526 9.99 -8.28 17.82
C GLU A 526 9.07 -7.29 18.55
N SER A 527 9.66 -6.35 19.24
CA SER A 527 8.93 -5.18 19.74
C SER A 527 9.61 -3.87 19.32
N SER A 528 8.86 -2.78 19.30
CA SER A 528 9.39 -1.47 18.98
C SER A 528 8.78 -0.35 19.80
N ILE A 529 9.56 0.73 19.94
CA ILE A 529 9.07 2.03 20.40
C ILE A 529 9.43 3.04 19.33
N SER A 530 8.42 3.73 18.80
CA SER A 530 8.54 4.75 17.76
C SER A 530 8.18 6.11 18.34
N VAL A 531 9.03 7.12 18.08
CA VAL A 531 8.78 8.52 18.46
C VAL A 531 8.94 9.38 17.21
N GLU A 532 8.01 10.30 17.00
CA GLU A 532 8.04 11.27 15.91
C GLU A 532 7.65 12.66 16.41
N ALA A 533 8.31 13.69 15.84
CA ALA A 533 7.90 15.09 15.90
C ALA A 533 7.97 15.68 14.49
N GLY A 534 6.93 16.41 14.08
CA GLY A 534 6.88 16.95 12.72
C GLY A 534 6.18 18.32 12.66
N VAL A 535 6.42 18.99 11.55
CA VAL A 535 5.80 20.26 11.19
C VAL A 535 5.35 20.21 9.75
N LYS A 536 4.13 20.66 9.51
CA LYS A 536 3.64 20.97 8.17
C LYS A 536 3.42 22.47 8.08
N TRP A 537 3.99 23.07 7.04
CA TRP A 537 3.93 24.51 6.80
C TRP A 537 3.49 24.80 5.37
N MET A 538 2.31 25.35 5.24
CA MET A 538 1.78 25.90 3.98
C MET A 538 2.27 27.35 3.87
N MET A 539 3.46 27.54 3.26
CA MET A 539 4.11 28.85 3.15
C MET A 539 3.32 29.81 2.27
N SER A 540 2.66 29.28 1.25
CA SER A 540 1.72 29.97 0.36
C SER A 540 0.83 28.94 -0.31
N ASP A 541 -0.15 29.37 -1.09
CA ASP A 541 -1.04 28.51 -1.89
C ASP A 541 -0.25 27.60 -2.87
N ASN A 542 0.98 28.01 -3.19
CA ASN A 542 1.85 27.36 -4.17
C ASN A 542 3.03 26.60 -3.57
N LEU A 543 3.25 26.69 -2.26
CA LEU A 543 4.43 26.11 -1.61
C LEU A 543 4.07 25.52 -0.25
N SER A 544 4.22 24.22 -0.13
CA SER A 544 4.10 23.51 1.14
C SER A 544 5.35 22.73 1.49
N LEU A 545 5.65 22.67 2.78
CA LEU A 545 6.76 21.91 3.36
C LEU A 545 6.22 21.02 4.46
N ASP A 546 6.62 19.75 4.44
CA ASP A 546 6.38 18.79 5.52
C ASP A 546 7.72 18.25 6.01
N GLY A 547 8.02 18.44 7.29
CA GLY A 547 9.24 17.98 7.93
C GLY A 547 8.94 17.10 9.13
N ALA A 548 9.72 16.03 9.31
CA ALA A 548 9.61 15.15 10.47
C ALA A 548 10.97 14.66 10.96
N LEU A 549 11.12 14.58 12.27
CA LEU A 549 12.20 13.90 12.99
C LEU A 549 11.62 12.62 13.58
N PHE A 550 12.33 11.51 13.46
CA PHE A 550 11.85 10.23 13.98
C PHE A 550 12.97 9.39 14.58
N GLN A 551 12.58 8.55 15.54
CA GLN A 551 13.43 7.51 16.13
C GLN A 551 12.60 6.27 16.40
N ASN A 552 13.09 5.11 15.94
CA ASN A 552 12.50 3.80 16.18
C ASN A 552 13.54 2.93 16.88
N GLU A 553 13.19 2.42 18.07
CA GLU A 553 13.96 1.40 18.79
C GLU A 553 13.28 0.06 18.56
N TYR A 554 14.04 -0.92 18.11
CA TYR A 554 13.57 -2.30 17.95
C TYR A 554 14.32 -3.19 18.93
N TYR A 555 13.61 -4.12 19.53
CA TYR A 555 14.12 -5.15 20.42
C TYR A 555 13.79 -6.52 19.84
N ASP A 556 14.71 -7.48 20.05
CA ASP A 556 14.60 -8.82 19.48
C ASP A 556 14.36 -8.83 17.96
N TYR A 557 14.99 -7.90 17.26
CA TYR A 557 14.82 -7.66 15.81
C TYR A 557 15.25 -8.89 15.00
N ILE A 558 14.36 -9.47 14.20
CA ILE A 558 14.64 -10.71 13.45
C ILE A 558 15.35 -10.38 12.14
N GLU A 559 16.53 -10.95 11.96
CA GLU A 559 17.28 -10.87 10.69
C GLU A 559 17.86 -12.24 10.30
N PRO A 560 17.99 -12.52 8.98
CA PRO A 560 18.78 -13.67 8.55
C PRO A 560 20.27 -13.44 8.85
N GLY A 561 20.94 -14.48 9.24
CA GLY A 561 22.38 -14.47 9.49
C GLY A 561 22.96 -15.85 9.27
N VAL A 562 24.30 -15.97 9.30
CA VAL A 562 24.97 -17.25 9.20
C VAL A 562 25.24 -17.80 10.61
N ASP A 563 25.00 -19.07 10.79
CA ASP A 563 25.33 -19.78 12.02
C ASP A 563 26.75 -20.34 11.98
N TYR A 564 27.22 -20.89 13.11
CA TYR A 564 28.57 -21.45 13.26
C TYR A 564 28.87 -22.61 12.28
N ASP A 565 27.86 -23.29 11.75
CA ASP A 565 27.95 -24.37 10.75
C ASP A 565 27.86 -23.88 9.28
N GLY A 566 27.88 -22.56 9.05
CA GLY A 566 27.83 -21.94 7.71
C GLY A 566 26.46 -21.93 7.07
N LYS A 567 25.39 -22.23 7.83
CA LYS A 567 24.00 -22.24 7.33
C LYS A 567 23.29 -20.94 7.66
N ILE A 568 22.36 -20.53 6.82
CA ILE A 568 21.48 -19.41 7.10
C ILE A 568 20.48 -19.80 8.17
N ILE A 569 20.24 -18.90 9.11
CA ILE A 569 19.24 -19.03 10.16
C ILE A 569 18.68 -17.63 10.48
N PHE A 570 17.37 -17.56 10.70
CA PHE A 570 16.75 -16.36 11.26
C PHE A 570 17.04 -16.27 12.76
N LYS A 571 17.47 -15.12 13.24
CA LYS A 571 17.79 -14.93 14.65
C LYS A 571 17.44 -13.52 15.14
N ASN A 572 17.18 -13.40 16.44
CA ASN A 572 16.91 -12.12 17.05
C ASN A 572 18.24 -11.34 17.27
N VAL A 573 18.28 -10.11 16.78
CA VAL A 573 19.26 -9.09 17.15
C VAL A 573 18.71 -8.34 18.35
N VAL A 574 19.48 -8.22 19.42
CA VAL A 574 18.95 -7.76 20.70
C VAL A 574 18.37 -6.35 20.62
N ARG A 575 19.06 -5.41 19.94
CA ARG A 575 18.60 -4.03 19.81
C ARG A 575 19.06 -3.37 18.53
N ALA A 576 18.11 -2.84 17.77
CA ALA A 576 18.36 -2.01 16.60
C ALA A 576 17.76 -0.62 16.79
N ARG A 577 18.47 0.43 16.37
CA ARG A 577 18.00 1.81 16.40
C ARG A 577 18.01 2.39 15.00
N ILE A 578 16.90 3.00 14.62
CA ILE A 578 16.75 3.73 13.37
C ILE A 578 16.26 5.13 13.69
N GLN A 579 17.08 6.13 13.35
CA GLN A 579 16.75 7.52 13.57
C GLN A 579 17.04 8.34 12.32
N GLY A 580 16.30 9.43 12.12
CA GLY A 580 16.48 10.24 10.95
C GLY A 580 15.54 11.42 10.88
N TYR A 581 15.57 12.05 9.72
CA TYR A 581 14.63 13.11 9.37
C TYR A 581 14.18 13.01 7.93
N GLU A 582 12.99 13.52 7.68
CA GLU A 582 12.39 13.62 6.35
C GLU A 582 11.97 15.05 6.07
N ILE A 583 12.11 15.46 4.82
CA ILE A 583 11.61 16.74 4.31
C ILE A 583 10.94 16.46 2.98
N SER A 584 9.68 16.88 2.84
CA SER A 584 8.92 16.83 1.60
C SER A 584 8.46 18.25 1.24
N THR A 585 8.65 18.64 0.00
CA THR A 585 8.26 19.96 -0.50
C THR A 585 7.43 19.80 -1.76
N LEU A 586 6.29 20.47 -1.81
CA LEU A 586 5.45 20.59 -2.99
C LEU A 586 5.49 22.05 -3.46
N ILE A 587 5.75 22.25 -4.74
CA ILE A 587 5.83 23.56 -5.37
C ILE A 587 4.95 23.54 -6.62
N ASN A 588 3.95 24.40 -6.66
CA ASN A 588 3.07 24.61 -7.81
C ASN A 588 3.39 26.00 -8.40
N LEU A 589 4.21 26.06 -9.45
CA LEU A 589 4.72 27.33 -9.95
C LEU A 589 3.68 28.13 -10.74
N PHE A 590 2.94 27.47 -11.61
CA PHE A 590 1.87 28.03 -12.43
C PHE A 590 0.98 26.88 -12.93
N HIS A 591 -0.13 27.21 -13.58
CA HIS A 591 -1.10 26.19 -14.03
C HIS A 591 -0.44 24.99 -14.71
N GLY A 592 -0.61 23.82 -14.10
CA GLY A 592 -0.13 22.54 -14.60
C GLY A 592 1.36 22.27 -14.44
N PHE A 593 2.13 23.10 -13.70
CA PHE A 593 3.55 22.86 -13.44
C PHE A 593 3.81 22.60 -11.97
N ASP A 594 4.07 21.33 -11.63
CA ASP A 594 4.24 20.86 -10.28
C ASP A 594 5.65 20.28 -10.09
N ILE A 595 6.26 20.58 -8.95
CA ILE A 595 7.53 20.00 -8.50
C ILE A 595 7.31 19.38 -7.12
N ASN A 596 7.71 18.14 -6.95
CA ASN A 596 7.82 17.52 -5.64
C ASN A 596 9.30 17.18 -5.35
N LEU A 597 9.74 17.46 -4.15
CA LEU A 597 11.09 17.17 -3.67
C LEU A 597 10.98 16.44 -2.35
N ASN A 598 11.65 15.30 -2.23
CA ASN A 598 11.64 14.50 -1.02
C ASN A 598 13.07 14.12 -0.65
N TYR A 599 13.40 14.28 0.60
CA TYR A 599 14.69 13.88 1.13
C TYR A 599 14.52 13.20 2.49
N THR A 600 15.19 12.07 2.66
CA THR A 600 15.21 11.32 3.92
C THR A 600 16.66 11.01 4.27
N TYR A 601 17.05 11.36 5.50
CA TYR A 601 18.28 10.92 6.12
C TYR A 601 17.99 9.80 7.11
N LEU A 602 18.75 8.69 7.03
CA LEU A 602 18.61 7.53 7.89
C LEU A 602 19.94 7.17 8.56
N ARG A 603 19.87 6.88 9.84
CA ARG A 603 20.95 6.22 10.59
C ARG A 603 20.39 4.97 11.26
N ALA A 604 20.61 3.81 10.62
CA ALA A 604 20.12 2.52 11.08
C ALA A 604 21.30 1.70 11.63
N ARG A 605 21.24 1.31 12.91
CA ARG A 605 22.35 0.68 13.64
C ARG A 605 21.89 -0.53 14.45
N ASP A 606 22.69 -1.60 14.40
CA ASP A 606 22.76 -2.61 15.44
C ASP A 606 23.55 -1.99 16.62
N ILE A 607 22.89 -1.78 17.75
CA ILE A 607 23.45 -1.04 18.87
C ILE A 607 24.48 -1.86 19.64
N GLU A 608 24.36 -3.20 19.65
CA GLU A 608 25.30 -4.07 20.34
C GLU A 608 26.61 -4.23 19.57
N LYS A 609 26.50 -4.41 18.25
CA LYS A 609 27.66 -4.61 17.38
C LYS A 609 28.25 -3.31 16.85
N GLU A 610 27.61 -2.17 17.16
CA GLU A 610 28.03 -0.84 16.73
C GLU A 610 28.18 -0.70 15.20
N ARG A 611 27.46 -1.52 14.40
CA ARG A 611 27.51 -1.53 12.93
C ARG A 611 26.21 -1.05 12.30
N ALA A 612 26.24 -0.70 11.00
CA ALA A 612 25.04 -0.39 10.26
C ALA A 612 24.16 -1.65 10.12
N LEU A 613 22.85 -1.45 9.95
CA LEU A 613 21.95 -2.52 9.53
C LEU A 613 22.06 -2.69 8.01
N LYS A 614 21.92 -3.93 7.53
CA LYS A 614 22.08 -4.29 6.11
C LYS A 614 20.99 -3.63 5.23
N TYR A 615 21.36 -3.22 4.02
CA TYR A 615 20.45 -2.71 2.97
C TYR A 615 19.68 -1.43 3.37
N ARG A 616 20.24 -0.54 4.18
CA ARG A 616 19.66 0.77 4.53
C ARG A 616 20.53 1.89 3.95
N PRO A 617 20.11 2.54 2.85
CA PRO A 617 20.81 3.71 2.35
C PRO A 617 20.69 4.85 3.36
N ARG A 618 21.78 5.59 3.58
CA ARG A 618 21.81 6.71 4.53
C ARG A 618 21.06 7.93 4.01
N HIS A 619 21.13 8.17 2.71
CA HIS A 619 20.47 9.29 2.03
C HIS A 619 19.55 8.75 0.95
N ILE A 620 18.31 9.18 1.00
CA ILE A 620 17.28 8.87 0.00
C ILE A 620 16.73 10.20 -0.49
N PHE A 621 16.87 10.48 -1.78
CA PHE A 621 16.32 11.67 -2.41
C PHE A 621 15.46 11.24 -3.60
N SER A 622 14.31 11.90 -3.75
CA SER A 622 13.51 11.81 -4.96
C SER A 622 12.97 13.18 -5.36
N SER A 623 12.89 13.43 -6.65
CA SER A 623 12.20 14.60 -7.19
C SER A 623 11.34 14.21 -8.37
N GLY A 624 10.19 14.86 -8.51
CA GLY A 624 9.31 14.75 -9.65
C GLY A 624 8.97 16.14 -10.18
N ILE A 625 9.08 16.31 -11.48
CA ILE A 625 8.65 17.52 -12.19
C ILE A 625 7.56 17.09 -13.16
N ASN A 626 6.43 17.78 -13.12
CA ASN A 626 5.30 17.49 -13.98
C ASN A 626 4.81 18.78 -14.63
N TYR A 627 4.49 18.70 -15.90
CA TYR A 627 3.93 19.81 -16.65
C TYR A 627 2.77 19.33 -17.52
N LYS A 628 1.59 19.89 -17.26
CA LYS A 628 0.40 19.69 -18.10
C LYS A 628 0.22 20.92 -18.99
N PHE A 629 0.17 20.74 -20.29
CA PHE A 629 -0.06 21.77 -21.26
C PHE A 629 -1.04 21.29 -22.33
N LEU A 630 -2.22 21.89 -22.35
CA LEU A 630 -3.34 21.43 -23.20
C LEU A 630 -3.63 19.95 -22.93
N SER A 631 -3.57 19.12 -23.98
CA SER A 631 -3.75 17.67 -23.91
C SER A 631 -2.46 16.88 -23.64
N PHE A 632 -1.32 17.57 -23.49
CA PHE A 632 -0.03 16.94 -23.19
C PHE A 632 0.26 16.98 -21.70
N ASP A 633 0.85 15.93 -21.21
CA ASP A 633 1.53 15.89 -19.93
C ASP A 633 2.96 15.36 -20.10
N ILE A 634 3.90 16.01 -19.42
CA ILE A 634 5.32 15.65 -19.45
C ILE A 634 5.78 15.52 -18.01
N GLY A 635 6.49 14.44 -17.71
CA GLY A 635 7.04 14.14 -16.41
C GLY A 635 8.52 13.80 -16.48
N ALA A 636 9.26 14.21 -15.45
CA ALA A 636 10.62 13.79 -15.20
C ALA A 636 10.76 13.44 -13.72
N ASP A 637 11.24 12.25 -13.43
CA ASP A 637 11.39 11.74 -12.08
C ASP A 637 12.83 11.28 -11.84
N PHE A 638 13.43 11.82 -10.81
CA PHE A 638 14.79 11.51 -10.42
C PHE A 638 14.82 10.86 -9.06
N ARG A 639 15.62 9.77 -8.91
CA ARG A 639 15.87 9.07 -7.64
C ARG A 639 17.36 8.94 -7.40
N TYR A 640 17.76 9.24 -6.16
CA TYR A 640 19.10 9.00 -5.66
C TYR A 640 19.05 8.32 -4.30
N TRP A 641 19.78 7.22 -4.15
CA TRP A 641 20.06 6.58 -2.85
C TRP A 641 21.56 6.46 -2.69
N SER A 642 22.05 6.83 -1.51
CA SER A 642 23.46 6.63 -1.22
C SER A 642 23.80 5.13 -1.19
N LYS A 643 25.03 4.80 -1.50
CA LYS A 643 25.58 3.45 -1.31
C LYS A 643 25.27 2.94 0.10
N VAL A 644 24.79 1.69 0.21
CA VAL A 644 24.54 1.03 1.50
C VAL A 644 25.86 0.68 2.18
N GLU A 645 25.92 0.83 3.51
CA GLU A 645 27.13 0.53 4.28
C GLU A 645 27.36 -0.97 4.45
N GLU A 646 26.28 -1.71 4.74
CA GLU A 646 26.30 -3.15 5.04
C GLU A 646 25.40 -3.93 4.10
N ILE A 647 25.87 -5.11 3.71
CA ILE A 647 25.14 -6.11 2.91
C ILE A 647 25.34 -7.49 3.53
N ASP A 648 24.90 -8.54 2.84
CA ASP A 648 25.14 -9.94 3.24
C ASP A 648 26.57 -10.40 2.86
N ASP A 649 27.61 -9.81 3.44
CA ASP A 649 29.02 -10.17 3.18
C ASP A 649 29.31 -11.65 3.46
N GLU A 650 28.49 -12.30 4.25
CA GLU A 650 28.58 -13.74 4.52
C GLU A 650 28.39 -14.57 3.23
N LEU A 651 27.55 -14.13 2.28
CA LEU A 651 27.36 -14.82 1.00
C LEU A 651 28.60 -14.75 0.11
N ILE A 652 29.35 -13.65 0.19
CA ILE A 652 30.61 -13.48 -0.51
C ILE A 652 31.64 -14.43 0.10
N THR A 653 31.76 -14.39 1.42
CA THR A 653 32.72 -15.22 2.20
C THR A 653 32.48 -16.72 1.97
N LEU A 654 31.22 -17.14 1.84
CA LEU A 654 30.84 -18.52 1.52
C LEU A 654 31.01 -18.86 0.03
N GLY A 655 31.39 -17.91 -0.83
CA GLY A 655 31.54 -18.10 -2.26
C GLY A 655 30.23 -18.31 -3.02
N LEU A 656 29.09 -17.93 -2.41
CA LEU A 656 27.76 -18.10 -2.99
C LEU A 656 27.41 -16.97 -3.96
N VAL A 657 27.94 -15.77 -3.73
CA VAL A 657 27.77 -14.60 -4.59
C VAL A 657 29.14 -14.00 -4.89
N PRO A 658 29.85 -14.49 -5.91
CA PRO A 658 31.15 -13.92 -6.29
C PRO A 658 31.02 -12.45 -6.67
N ASP A 659 32.01 -11.64 -6.31
CA ASP A 659 32.07 -10.18 -6.54
C ASP A 659 30.86 -9.41 -5.97
N GLY A 660 30.20 -9.96 -4.96
CA GLY A 660 29.00 -9.35 -4.35
C GLY A 660 29.27 -8.03 -3.63
N GLU A 661 30.52 -7.67 -3.37
CA GLU A 661 30.95 -6.36 -2.85
C GLU A 661 30.74 -5.23 -3.87
N VAL A 662 30.63 -5.55 -5.16
CA VAL A 662 30.38 -4.56 -6.24
C VAL A 662 29.00 -3.98 -6.06
N ARG A 663 28.95 -2.74 -5.63
CA ARG A 663 27.73 -1.96 -5.43
C ARG A 663 28.04 -0.47 -5.49
N ASP A 664 27.06 0.30 -5.96
CA ASP A 664 27.13 1.75 -6.10
C ASP A 664 25.91 2.41 -5.48
N GLU A 665 25.87 3.74 -5.50
CA GLU A 665 24.65 4.51 -5.25
C GLU A 665 23.60 4.23 -6.34
N VAL A 666 22.35 4.47 -6.00
CA VAL A 666 21.25 4.44 -6.98
C VAL A 666 21.09 5.83 -7.58
N LEU A 667 21.11 5.93 -8.91
CA LEU A 667 20.92 7.17 -9.63
C LEU A 667 20.08 6.90 -10.88
N VAL A 668 18.79 7.20 -10.81
CA VAL A 668 17.83 6.88 -11.87
C VAL A 668 17.06 8.13 -12.29
N LEU A 669 16.95 8.33 -13.59
CA LEU A 669 16.12 9.35 -14.21
C LEU A 669 15.11 8.66 -15.12
N ASP A 670 13.82 8.91 -14.89
CA ASP A 670 12.72 8.42 -15.71
C ASP A 670 12.00 9.59 -16.36
N LEU A 671 11.62 9.42 -17.62
CA LEU A 671 10.89 10.43 -18.40
C LEU A 671 9.56 9.84 -18.88
N THR A 672 8.51 10.63 -18.79
CA THR A 672 7.18 10.27 -19.25
C THR A 672 6.57 11.37 -20.09
N THR A 673 5.82 11.01 -21.12
CA THR A 673 4.96 11.97 -21.83
C THR A 673 3.65 11.30 -22.19
N GLY A 674 2.56 12.03 -22.07
CA GLY A 674 1.22 11.59 -22.41
C GLY A 674 0.51 12.58 -23.33
N TYR A 675 -0.37 12.07 -24.19
CA TYR A 675 -1.23 12.87 -25.04
C TYR A 675 -2.66 12.31 -25.01
N GLY A 676 -3.60 13.16 -24.57
CA GLY A 676 -5.03 12.83 -24.53
C GLY A 676 -5.78 13.44 -25.70
N PHE A 677 -6.64 12.64 -26.37
CA PHE A 677 -7.50 13.11 -27.46
C PHE A 677 -8.76 12.26 -27.54
N SER A 678 -9.74 12.67 -28.37
CA SER A 678 -10.92 11.86 -28.66
C SER A 678 -10.85 11.30 -30.07
N LEU A 679 -11.09 10.00 -30.21
CA LEU A 679 -11.21 9.31 -31.48
C LEU A 679 -12.64 8.78 -31.63
N ALA A 680 -13.42 9.32 -32.56
CA ALA A 680 -14.82 8.96 -32.74
C ALA A 680 -15.64 9.03 -31.43
N ASN A 681 -15.47 10.08 -30.63
CA ASN A 681 -16.05 10.30 -29.30
C ASN A 681 -15.58 9.35 -28.19
N VAL A 682 -14.58 8.51 -28.46
CA VAL A 682 -13.93 7.68 -27.44
C VAL A 682 -12.71 8.44 -26.91
N PRO A 683 -12.63 8.74 -25.61
CA PRO A 683 -11.42 9.26 -24.99
C PRO A 683 -10.26 8.28 -25.16
N VAL A 684 -9.15 8.77 -25.69
CA VAL A 684 -7.92 8.00 -25.90
C VAL A 684 -6.76 8.72 -25.27
N ARG A 685 -5.90 7.99 -24.59
CA ARG A 685 -4.61 8.48 -24.09
C ARG A 685 -3.48 7.62 -24.62
N LEU A 686 -2.49 8.26 -25.21
CA LEU A 686 -1.21 7.63 -25.54
C LEU A 686 -0.16 8.08 -24.55
N SER A 687 0.67 7.16 -24.06
CA SER A 687 1.75 7.50 -23.14
C SER A 687 3.05 6.80 -23.55
N LEU A 688 4.14 7.54 -23.58
CA LEU A 688 5.49 7.05 -23.79
C LEU A 688 6.28 7.20 -22.49
N THR A 689 6.90 6.13 -22.04
CA THR A 689 7.72 6.10 -20.82
C THR A 689 9.10 5.57 -21.14
N ALA A 690 10.13 6.25 -20.68
CA ALA A 690 11.50 5.83 -20.74
C ALA A 690 12.08 5.77 -19.32
N ASN A 691 12.30 4.57 -18.83
CA ASN A 691 12.85 4.32 -17.49
C ASN A 691 14.37 4.19 -17.55
N ASN A 692 15.04 4.65 -16.51
CA ASN A 692 16.50 4.66 -16.37
C ASN A 692 17.18 5.25 -17.63
N VAL A 693 16.78 6.45 -18.04
CA VAL A 693 17.25 7.11 -19.28
C VAL A 693 18.77 7.28 -19.29
N LEU A 694 19.38 7.47 -18.12
CA LEU A 694 20.82 7.55 -17.97
C LEU A 694 21.54 6.24 -18.23
N ASN A 695 20.80 5.14 -18.36
CA ASN A 695 21.33 3.78 -18.50
C ASN A 695 22.37 3.47 -17.40
N TYR A 696 22.05 3.86 -16.17
CA TYR A 696 22.91 3.68 -15.01
C TYR A 696 22.68 2.30 -14.40
N TYR A 697 23.76 1.56 -14.15
CA TYR A 697 23.69 0.21 -13.57
C TYR A 697 23.93 0.30 -12.06
N TYR A 698 23.04 -0.28 -11.30
CA TYR A 698 23.10 -0.30 -9.85
C TYR A 698 22.56 -1.61 -9.29
N VAL A 699 22.85 -1.86 -8.03
CA VAL A 699 22.51 -3.08 -7.30
C VAL A 699 21.75 -2.68 -6.03
N GLU A 700 20.47 -3.08 -5.94
CA GLU A 700 19.67 -2.91 -4.71
C GLU A 700 19.89 -4.09 -3.75
N LEU A 701 20.03 -5.30 -4.29
CA LEU A 701 20.31 -6.55 -3.59
C LEU A 701 21.65 -7.10 -4.07
N ILE A 702 22.45 -7.63 -3.16
CA ILE A 702 23.73 -8.28 -3.48
C ILE A 702 23.61 -9.23 -4.67
N GLY A 703 24.48 -9.09 -5.67
CA GLY A 703 24.48 -9.96 -6.86
C GLY A 703 23.26 -9.85 -7.75
N ASN A 704 22.50 -8.75 -7.68
CA ASN A 704 21.27 -8.59 -8.45
C ASN A 704 21.19 -7.18 -9.07
N VAL A 705 21.52 -7.07 -10.37
CA VAL A 705 21.44 -5.80 -11.10
C VAL A 705 19.99 -5.39 -11.26
N ALA A 706 19.68 -4.15 -10.91
CA ALA A 706 18.36 -3.55 -11.06
C ALA A 706 18.01 -3.31 -12.55
N PRO A 707 16.73 -2.98 -12.87
CA PRO A 707 16.29 -2.84 -14.26
C PRO A 707 17.13 -1.85 -15.08
N ILE A 708 17.63 -2.33 -16.21
CA ILE A 708 18.36 -1.52 -17.19
C ILE A 708 17.39 -0.60 -17.93
N ARG A 709 17.90 0.33 -18.74
CA ARG A 709 17.06 1.25 -19.53
C ARG A 709 16.05 0.48 -20.35
N ASN A 710 14.79 0.95 -20.31
CA ASN A 710 13.71 0.41 -21.10
C ASN A 710 12.77 1.52 -21.57
N VAL A 711 12.07 1.28 -22.66
CA VAL A 711 11.11 2.22 -23.22
C VAL A 711 9.80 1.48 -23.49
N SER A 712 8.68 2.12 -23.16
CA SER A 712 7.35 1.55 -23.40
C SER A 712 6.37 2.58 -23.94
N LEU A 713 5.47 2.11 -24.81
CA LEU A 713 4.32 2.86 -25.33
C LEU A 713 3.05 2.19 -24.83
N SER A 714 2.10 2.99 -24.36
CA SER A 714 0.77 2.51 -23.98
C SER A 714 -0.34 3.30 -24.66
N ALA A 715 -1.47 2.65 -24.88
CA ALA A 715 -2.71 3.25 -25.34
C ALA A 715 -3.85 2.85 -24.40
N GLU A 716 -4.63 3.83 -23.97
CA GLU A 716 -5.77 3.67 -23.08
C GLU A 716 -7.03 4.18 -23.77
N PHE A 717 -8.13 3.46 -23.63
CA PHE A 717 -9.45 3.75 -24.21
C PHE A 717 -10.50 3.65 -23.13
N VAL A 718 -11.45 4.60 -23.13
CA VAL A 718 -12.60 4.61 -22.21
C VAL A 718 -13.89 4.68 -23.03
N PHE A 719 -14.76 3.68 -22.83
CA PHE A 719 -16.04 3.56 -23.54
C PHE A 719 -17.21 3.71 -22.58
#